data_bdaa3bf47f485646b4540be7c0b2827a
#
_entry.id   bdaa3bf47f485646b4540be7c0b2827a
#
_cell.length_a   1.000
_cell.length_b   1.000
_cell.length_c   1.000
_cell.angle_alpha   90.00
_cell.angle_beta   90.00
_cell.angle_gamma   90.00
#
_symmetry.space_group_name_H-M   'P 1'
#
loop_
_entity.id
_entity.type
_entity.pdbx_description
1 polymer ?
#
loop_
_entity_poly.entity_id
_entity_poly.type
_entity_poly.pdbx_seq_one_letter_code
_entity_poly.pdbx_strand_id
1 'polypeptide(L)'
;MKSNQGVAPEERFINPYNFVPLEAQCERQPINAYKEGKELYSGYIDCSIHLKTPIFIPNSSGECVLSNMKNKNDDKYEKSYDFFSYDDLRHCKPGDRKEVYSVPVIPGSEIRGVVRSVFEAAFNGCLSTIDTGRVLHRRSAASDVKKPGILRYDTDQEKWFVYSCDRIMLNRRFDKLDEKDKHKHGKFMSNEEYNGYDEGQKIYFKKSDNKYDNRYYMPYVVDEFFVGEPTQDMDNLWQEGYLHKGEPFGTKKHHESVFYFETKNISKRLTVDEKTLDNFLAVLNLYEENNKEKKEGSPHTGYAAYKKQTLSKIKNKEDILVFYSAANGNQAQYLSPSMISQQVYYTKIKEMLTKNGGYEPCEDRHCVCPACALFGMIPPDEQNTRSRTARQALGSRVRFTDATLLESSLLKERKDYYLGDIRLPAMGEPKPGAVEFYTKKPSDYQEGALFWTYDYLVKKEGKTRTPIKDSAFGIRGRKFYWHSENWKQHKDKLYGKSTEFLKENINTNMTVGVRPLNHEKCPAFQFKVYYEHLTWDELNQLKWSLDFNDSACSHKIGRGKPLGFGSIQLKIEQVMQRTIDLQTGEWFMKQFPDTCREELPESDAMKDLKLITGWENKPTATISYPQIRLEKTTEPREQQNNVNEEASHRWFTENAKHDKKVLPTIQEEMSANEASNWLKKIKVK
;
A
#
# COMPACT_ATOMS: atom_id res chain seq x y z
N MET A 1 16.72 -34.97 11.25
CA MET A 1 17.57 -33.78 11.50
C MET A 1 17.98 -33.21 10.15
N LYS A 2 17.27 -32.21 9.61
CA LYS A 2 17.72 -31.45 8.44
C LYS A 2 18.74 -30.43 8.95
N SER A 3 19.97 -30.51 8.44
CA SER A 3 21.06 -29.63 8.79
C SER A 3 20.65 -28.17 8.62
N ASN A 4 20.81 -27.36 9.67
CA ASN A 4 20.78 -25.91 9.65
C ASN A 4 21.96 -25.38 8.79
N GLN A 5 21.91 -25.57 7.48
CA GLN A 5 22.80 -24.84 6.58
C GLN A 5 22.26 -23.41 6.49
N GLY A 6 23.00 -22.47 7.06
CA GLY A 6 22.71 -21.04 6.97
C GLY A 6 22.55 -20.60 5.52
N VAL A 7 21.68 -19.63 5.29
CA VAL A 7 21.48 -19.02 3.96
C VAL A 7 22.80 -18.39 3.52
N ALA A 8 23.26 -18.72 2.31
CA ALA A 8 24.48 -18.13 1.77
C ALA A 8 24.34 -16.60 1.71
N PRO A 9 25.38 -15.83 2.04
CA PRO A 9 25.32 -14.37 2.11
C PRO A 9 24.79 -13.71 0.83
N GLU A 10 25.14 -14.24 -0.34
CA GLU A 10 24.72 -13.75 -1.66
C GLU A 10 23.22 -14.03 -1.96
N GLU A 11 22.60 -14.92 -1.23
CA GLU A 11 21.16 -15.20 -1.34
C GLU A 11 20.32 -14.37 -0.38
N ARG A 12 20.94 -13.68 0.56
CA ARG A 12 20.25 -12.83 1.54
C ARG A 12 19.97 -11.45 0.95
N PHE A 13 18.85 -10.86 1.37
CA PHE A 13 18.59 -9.46 1.13
C PHE A 13 17.88 -8.85 2.34
N ILE A 14 17.99 -7.55 2.45
CA ILE A 14 17.30 -6.73 3.43
C ILE A 14 16.26 -5.91 2.69
N ASN A 15 15.02 -5.93 3.17
CA ASN A 15 13.97 -5.10 2.60
C ASN A 15 14.33 -3.61 2.79
N PRO A 16 14.09 -2.71 1.81
CA PRO A 16 14.51 -1.31 1.90
C PRO A 16 13.94 -0.54 3.08
N TYR A 17 12.91 -1.05 3.72
CA TYR A 17 12.29 -0.47 4.90
C TYR A 17 12.05 -1.52 5.98
N ASN A 18 11.98 -1.05 7.21
CA ASN A 18 11.53 -1.82 8.35
C ASN A 18 10.64 -0.94 9.24
N PHE A 19 10.21 -1.46 10.37
CA PHE A 19 9.27 -0.80 11.27
C PHE A 19 9.87 -0.65 12.67
N VAL A 20 9.90 0.59 13.15
CA VAL A 20 10.13 0.88 14.57
C VAL A 20 8.87 0.46 15.31
N PRO A 21 8.97 -0.43 16.31
CA PRO A 21 7.81 -0.92 17.05
C PRO A 21 7.01 0.19 17.72
N LEU A 22 5.71 -0.05 17.89
CA LEU A 22 4.87 0.77 18.77
C LEU A 22 5.01 0.29 20.21
N GLU A 23 4.90 1.20 21.15
CA GLU A 23 4.79 0.89 22.55
C GLU A 23 3.41 0.28 22.89
N ALA A 24 3.18 -0.07 24.14
CA ALA A 24 1.94 -0.72 24.55
C ALA A 24 0.71 0.16 24.30
N GLN A 25 0.84 1.48 24.51
CA GLN A 25 -0.26 2.43 24.37
C GLN A 25 0.25 3.80 23.93
N CYS A 26 -0.50 4.46 23.03
CA CYS A 26 -0.31 5.87 22.70
C CYS A 26 -0.95 6.75 23.79
N GLU A 27 -0.13 7.39 24.57
CA GLU A 27 -0.60 8.28 25.63
C GLU A 27 -1.13 9.59 25.02
N ARG A 28 -2.31 10.00 25.49
CA ARG A 28 -2.92 11.28 25.16
C ARG A 28 -3.28 11.99 26.44
N GLN A 29 -3.11 13.30 26.45
CA GLN A 29 -3.49 14.11 27.60
C GLN A 29 -4.03 15.48 27.15
N PRO A 30 -4.73 16.19 28.04
CA PRO A 30 -5.18 17.54 27.76
C PRO A 30 -3.99 18.44 27.42
N ILE A 31 -4.15 19.30 26.39
CA ILE A 31 -3.04 20.13 25.90
C ILE A 31 -2.49 21.05 27.00
N ASN A 32 -3.31 21.48 27.95
CA ASN A 32 -2.87 22.31 29.06
C ASN A 32 -1.97 21.54 30.03
N ALA A 33 -2.15 20.22 30.18
CA ALA A 33 -1.32 19.38 31.04
C ALA A 33 0.15 19.34 30.59
N TYR A 34 0.41 19.57 29.32
CA TYR A 34 1.80 19.68 28.81
C TYR A 34 2.52 20.91 29.32
N LYS A 35 1.80 21.98 29.68
CA LYS A 35 2.34 23.32 30.00
C LYS A 35 2.14 23.71 31.47
N GLU A 36 1.19 23.12 32.16
CA GLU A 36 0.79 23.54 33.49
C GLU A 36 1.96 23.48 34.49
N GLY A 37 2.21 24.59 35.18
CA GLY A 37 3.29 24.71 36.15
C GLY A 37 4.72 24.70 35.59
N LYS A 38 4.88 24.74 34.25
CA LYS A 38 6.18 24.69 33.59
C LYS A 38 6.57 26.05 32.99
N GLU A 39 7.86 26.34 32.97
CA GLU A 39 8.42 27.47 32.22
C GLU A 39 8.28 27.20 30.72
N LEU A 40 7.92 28.27 29.96
CA LEU A 40 7.68 28.19 28.54
C LEU A 40 8.71 29.00 27.76
N TYR A 41 9.25 28.38 26.73
CA TYR A 41 10.31 28.91 25.87
C TYR A 41 9.78 29.23 24.48
N SER A 42 10.22 30.36 23.93
CA SER A 42 9.93 30.75 22.54
C SER A 42 11.22 31.27 21.90
N GLY A 43 11.38 31.00 20.59
CA GLY A 43 12.58 31.39 19.89
C GLY A 43 12.72 30.69 18.53
N TYR A 44 13.95 30.43 18.12
CA TYR A 44 14.24 29.66 16.92
C TYR A 44 15.51 28.81 17.06
N ILE A 45 15.61 27.81 16.25
CA ILE A 45 16.78 26.94 16.07
C ILE A 45 17.30 27.15 14.67
N ASP A 46 18.56 27.56 14.53
CA ASP A 46 19.27 27.57 13.25
C ASP A 46 19.81 26.16 12.96
N CYS A 47 19.51 25.69 11.78
CA CYS A 47 19.88 24.33 11.36
C CYS A 47 20.54 24.33 9.99
N SER A 48 21.43 23.36 9.78
CA SER A 48 21.96 23.02 8.47
C SER A 48 21.52 21.61 8.05
N ILE A 49 21.45 21.41 6.72
CA ILE A 49 21.21 20.13 6.08
C ILE A 49 22.45 19.75 5.29
N HIS A 50 23.03 18.59 5.56
CA HIS A 50 24.12 18.01 4.81
C HIS A 50 23.64 16.80 4.01
N LEU A 51 23.84 16.83 2.69
CA LEU A 51 23.43 15.74 1.80
C LEU A 51 24.43 14.58 1.88
N LYS A 52 23.95 13.38 2.20
CA LYS A 52 24.75 12.14 2.22
C LYS A 52 24.56 11.32 0.94
N THR A 53 23.40 11.42 0.31
CA THR A 53 23.10 10.84 -1.00
C THR A 53 22.33 11.82 -1.84
N PRO A 54 22.21 11.64 -3.16
CA PRO A 54 21.36 12.50 -3.97
C PRO A 54 19.95 12.54 -3.41
N ILE A 55 19.33 13.71 -3.46
CA ILE A 55 17.94 13.89 -3.03
C ILE A 55 17.06 14.30 -4.21
N PHE A 56 15.80 13.92 -4.14
CA PHE A 56 14.82 14.31 -5.12
C PHE A 56 13.50 14.69 -4.45
N ILE A 57 13.09 15.93 -4.63
CA ILE A 57 11.79 16.47 -4.23
C ILE A 57 11.13 17.02 -5.50
N PRO A 58 10.01 16.41 -5.97
CA PRO A 58 9.40 16.84 -7.21
C PRO A 58 8.77 18.22 -7.06
N ASN A 59 8.99 19.04 -8.05
CA ASN A 59 8.23 20.28 -8.20
C ASN A 59 6.86 19.92 -8.81
N SER A 60 5.81 19.87 -8.02
CA SER A 60 4.46 19.48 -8.44
C SER A 60 3.46 20.65 -8.49
N SER A 61 3.94 21.88 -8.30
CA SER A 61 3.10 23.05 -8.07
C SER A 61 2.71 23.84 -9.32
N GLY A 62 3.09 23.41 -10.54
CA GLY A 62 2.77 24.13 -11.77
C GLY A 62 2.52 23.20 -12.97
N GLU A 63 1.72 23.67 -13.94
CA GLU A 63 1.49 22.97 -15.20
C GLU A 63 2.77 22.73 -16.02
N CYS A 64 3.80 23.54 -15.78
CA CYS A 64 5.11 23.44 -16.44
C CYS A 64 6.02 22.32 -15.90
N VAL A 65 5.63 21.68 -14.81
CA VAL A 65 6.44 20.72 -14.06
C VAL A 65 6.48 19.34 -14.71
N LEU A 66 5.47 19.03 -15.48
CA LEU A 66 5.44 17.83 -16.29
C LEU A 66 6.08 18.15 -17.64
N SER A 67 7.40 18.02 -17.76
CA SER A 67 7.99 18.00 -19.09
C SER A 67 7.49 16.73 -19.76
N ASN A 68 6.42 16.89 -20.53
CA ASN A 68 5.93 15.84 -21.40
C ASN A 68 6.94 15.72 -22.53
N MET A 69 7.86 14.78 -22.46
CA MET A 69 8.52 14.30 -23.65
C MET A 69 7.47 13.57 -24.48
N LYS A 70 6.74 14.35 -25.28
CA LYS A 70 5.90 13.83 -26.33
C LYS A 70 6.83 13.22 -27.36
N ASN A 71 6.99 11.94 -27.37
CA ASN A 71 7.38 11.24 -28.59
C ASN A 71 6.23 11.48 -29.59
N LYS A 72 6.52 12.18 -30.68
CA LYS A 72 5.51 12.63 -31.66
C LYS A 72 4.63 11.52 -32.24
N ASN A 73 4.92 10.26 -31.96
CA ASN A 73 4.27 9.08 -32.52
C ASN A 73 3.65 8.11 -31.50
N ASP A 74 3.65 8.44 -30.20
CA ASP A 74 3.11 7.55 -29.17
C ASP A 74 2.26 8.34 -28.18
N ASP A 75 1.02 7.90 -27.95
CA ASP A 75 0.11 8.43 -26.92
C ASP A 75 0.57 8.17 -25.48
N LYS A 76 1.80 7.71 -25.27
CA LYS A 76 2.37 7.38 -23.97
C LYS A 76 3.20 8.55 -23.43
N TYR A 77 2.67 9.22 -22.42
CA TYR A 77 3.37 10.29 -21.72
C TYR A 77 4.37 9.73 -20.72
N GLU A 78 5.66 10.01 -20.89
CA GLU A 78 6.65 9.82 -19.86
C GLU A 78 6.57 10.97 -18.84
N LYS A 79 6.28 10.64 -17.58
CA LYS A 79 6.28 11.63 -16.50
C LYS A 79 7.72 11.93 -16.10
N SER A 80 8.14 13.18 -16.20
CA SER A 80 9.40 13.65 -15.64
C SER A 80 9.18 14.85 -14.73
N TYR A 81 10.02 14.98 -13.70
CA TYR A 81 9.89 16.05 -12.72
C TYR A 81 11.24 16.71 -12.48
N ASP A 82 11.25 18.03 -12.46
CA ASP A 82 12.37 18.81 -11.96
C ASP A 82 12.39 18.82 -10.43
N PHE A 83 13.51 19.19 -9.87
CA PHE A 83 13.62 19.44 -8.45
C PHE A 83 12.82 20.69 -8.05
N PHE A 84 12.31 20.71 -6.82
CA PHE A 84 11.53 21.81 -6.31
C PHE A 84 12.33 23.13 -6.30
N SER A 85 11.72 24.21 -6.83
CA SER A 85 12.24 25.55 -6.88
C SER A 85 11.10 26.56 -6.99
N TYR A 86 11.34 27.80 -6.58
CA TYR A 86 10.42 28.91 -6.83
C TYR A 86 10.65 29.63 -8.15
N ASP A 87 11.75 29.39 -8.83
CA ASP A 87 12.09 30.05 -10.10
C ASP A 87 11.04 29.76 -11.18
N ASP A 88 10.50 28.54 -11.18
CA ASP A 88 9.50 28.10 -12.15
C ASP A 88 8.18 28.88 -12.08
N LEU A 89 7.82 29.36 -10.90
CA LEU A 89 6.60 30.15 -10.71
C LEU A 89 6.65 31.51 -11.38
N ARG A 90 7.84 32.02 -11.70
CA ARG A 90 8.07 33.37 -12.25
C ARG A 90 8.23 33.37 -13.78
N HIS A 91 8.63 32.28 -14.40
CA HIS A 91 9.19 32.30 -15.77
C HIS A 91 8.63 31.25 -16.73
N CYS A 92 7.65 30.44 -16.33
CA CYS A 92 7.15 29.37 -17.20
C CYS A 92 6.06 29.81 -18.16
N LYS A 93 6.40 29.96 -19.46
CA LYS A 93 5.42 29.79 -20.52
C LYS A 93 5.43 28.35 -21.01
N PRO A 94 4.27 27.73 -21.24
CA PRO A 94 4.20 26.39 -21.83
C PRO A 94 4.93 26.39 -23.18
N GLY A 95 5.92 25.54 -23.35
CA GLY A 95 6.66 25.35 -24.61
C GLY A 95 8.09 25.91 -24.65
N ASP A 96 8.51 26.77 -23.72
CA ASP A 96 9.83 27.43 -23.77
C ASP A 96 10.95 26.73 -22.98
N ARG A 97 10.80 25.46 -22.60
CA ARG A 97 11.84 24.72 -21.87
C ARG A 97 13.04 24.36 -22.73
N LYS A 98 13.93 25.28 -22.91
CA LYS A 98 15.35 25.02 -23.12
C LYS A 98 16.03 24.99 -21.77
N GLU A 99 16.50 23.80 -21.37
CA GLU A 99 17.46 23.49 -20.27
C GLU A 99 17.66 24.54 -19.16
N VAL A 100 16.59 25.05 -18.57
CA VAL A 100 16.70 26.03 -17.48
C VAL A 100 16.86 25.24 -16.17
N TYR A 101 18.06 25.24 -15.63
CA TYR A 101 18.32 24.75 -14.29
C TYR A 101 17.92 25.79 -13.26
N SER A 102 16.98 25.46 -12.39
CA SER A 102 16.53 26.32 -11.30
C SER A 102 17.41 26.20 -10.06
N VAL A 103 17.37 27.22 -9.20
CA VAL A 103 18.03 27.16 -7.89
C VAL A 103 17.21 26.23 -6.98
N PRO A 104 17.84 25.17 -6.43
CA PRO A 104 17.11 24.20 -5.62
C PRO A 104 16.70 24.78 -4.26
N VAL A 105 15.50 24.43 -3.82
CA VAL A 105 14.96 24.74 -2.50
C VAL A 105 14.41 23.45 -1.89
N ILE A 106 14.64 23.23 -0.61
CA ILE A 106 14.01 22.13 0.13
C ILE A 106 12.83 22.71 0.92
N PRO A 107 11.57 22.36 0.60
CA PRO A 107 10.42 22.93 1.28
C PRO A 107 10.42 22.63 2.78
N GLY A 108 10.09 23.62 3.60
CA GLY A 108 9.98 23.48 5.05
C GLY A 108 8.93 22.47 5.47
N SER A 109 7.89 22.26 4.64
CA SER A 109 6.88 21.22 4.86
C SER A 109 7.46 19.80 4.77
N GLU A 110 8.40 19.56 3.85
CA GLU A 110 9.10 18.27 3.72
C GLU A 110 10.00 18.02 4.94
N ILE A 111 10.76 19.05 5.36
CA ILE A 111 11.63 18.97 6.54
C ILE A 111 10.78 18.70 7.79
N ARG A 112 9.69 19.46 7.97
CA ARG A 112 8.75 19.29 9.07
C ARG A 112 8.17 17.88 9.12
N GLY A 113 7.80 17.33 7.96
CA GLY A 113 7.26 15.96 7.85
C GLY A 113 8.27 14.89 8.29
N VAL A 114 9.54 15.07 7.92
CA VAL A 114 10.63 14.18 8.32
C VAL A 114 10.87 14.23 9.83
N VAL A 115 11.02 15.44 10.40
CA VAL A 115 11.26 15.63 11.84
C VAL A 115 10.07 15.16 12.67
N ARG A 116 8.84 15.45 12.23
CA ARG A 116 7.63 14.94 12.88
C ARG A 116 7.57 13.40 12.89
N SER A 117 7.94 12.75 11.79
CA SER A 117 7.96 11.28 11.72
C SER A 117 8.93 10.66 12.73
N VAL A 118 10.10 11.29 12.92
CA VAL A 118 11.09 10.88 13.94
C VAL A 118 10.54 11.15 15.33
N PHE A 119 9.97 12.34 15.57
CA PHE A 119 9.36 12.69 16.86
C PHE A 119 8.24 11.72 17.26
N GLU A 120 7.34 11.40 16.32
CA GLU A 120 6.25 10.45 16.56
C GLU A 120 6.78 9.06 16.95
N ALA A 121 7.90 8.64 16.37
CA ALA A 121 8.50 7.34 16.67
C ALA A 121 9.24 7.34 18.01
N ALA A 122 10.01 8.38 18.29
CA ALA A 122 10.84 8.47 19.50
C ALA A 122 10.01 8.76 20.76
N PHE A 123 8.94 9.57 20.63
CA PHE A 123 8.16 10.09 21.76
C PHE A 123 6.70 9.63 21.69
N ASN A 124 6.50 8.42 21.25
CA ASN A 124 5.22 7.69 21.33
C ASN A 124 4.00 8.48 20.82
N GLY A 125 4.13 9.19 19.69
CA GLY A 125 3.02 9.92 19.06
C GLY A 125 2.00 8.97 18.42
N CYS A 126 0.85 9.50 17.96
CA CYS A 126 -0.11 8.73 17.14
C CYS A 126 0.41 8.51 15.70
N LEU A 127 -0.25 7.66 14.93
CA LEU A 127 0.00 7.51 13.48
C LEU A 127 -0.77 8.59 12.71
N SER A 128 -0.34 9.84 12.82
CA SER A 128 -1.10 11.04 12.43
C SER A 128 -1.45 11.12 10.92
N THR A 129 -0.72 10.43 10.07
CA THR A 129 -0.89 10.48 8.60
C THR A 129 -1.51 9.23 8.00
N ILE A 130 -1.94 8.27 8.84
CA ILE A 130 -2.56 7.05 8.35
C ILE A 130 -3.99 7.33 7.87
N ASP A 131 -4.32 6.81 6.70
CA ASP A 131 -5.68 6.83 6.18
C ASP A 131 -6.50 5.70 6.84
N THR A 132 -7.26 6.05 7.87
CA THR A 132 -8.11 5.11 8.61
C THR A 132 -9.32 4.64 7.81
N GLY A 133 -9.70 5.37 6.77
CA GLY A 133 -10.79 5.01 5.84
C GLY A 133 -10.37 4.05 4.75
N ARG A 134 -9.07 3.81 4.57
CA ARG A 134 -8.58 2.91 3.51
C ARG A 134 -9.07 1.48 3.72
N VAL A 135 -9.67 0.93 2.66
CA VAL A 135 -10.17 -0.44 2.64
C VAL A 135 -9.01 -1.42 2.51
N LEU A 136 -8.86 -2.29 3.49
CA LEU A 136 -7.90 -3.40 3.45
C LEU A 136 -8.48 -4.55 2.63
N HIS A 137 -7.75 -4.99 1.60
CA HIS A 137 -8.21 -6.05 0.73
C HIS A 137 -7.04 -6.88 0.18
N ARG A 138 -7.35 -8.07 -0.32
CA ARG A 138 -6.43 -8.90 -1.10
C ARG A 138 -7.15 -9.51 -2.30
N ARG A 139 -6.42 -9.95 -3.30
CA ARG A 139 -6.95 -10.85 -4.31
C ARG A 139 -7.02 -12.26 -3.73
N SER A 140 -8.19 -12.91 -3.81
CA SER A 140 -8.33 -14.32 -3.41
C SER A 140 -7.49 -15.22 -4.31
N ALA A 141 -6.86 -16.23 -3.72
CA ALA A 141 -6.14 -17.25 -4.49
C ALA A 141 -7.14 -18.20 -5.15
N ALA A 142 -6.72 -18.83 -6.26
CA ALA A 142 -7.52 -19.86 -6.93
C ALA A 142 -7.84 -21.06 -6.00
N SER A 143 -7.03 -21.26 -4.97
CA SER A 143 -7.24 -22.27 -3.92
C SER A 143 -8.25 -21.86 -2.83
N ASP A 144 -8.65 -20.59 -2.79
CA ASP A 144 -9.68 -20.11 -1.87
C ASP A 144 -11.05 -20.37 -2.51
N VAL A 145 -11.52 -21.61 -2.43
CA VAL A 145 -12.75 -22.04 -3.09
C VAL A 145 -13.94 -21.33 -2.49
N LYS A 146 -14.50 -20.37 -3.22
CA LYS A 146 -15.77 -19.75 -2.91
C LYS A 146 -16.90 -20.62 -3.46
N LYS A 147 -18.01 -20.65 -2.73
CA LYS A 147 -19.22 -21.38 -3.11
C LYS A 147 -20.18 -20.47 -3.85
N PRO A 148 -20.92 -20.96 -4.83
CA PRO A 148 -21.99 -20.21 -5.46
C PRO A 148 -23.19 -20.12 -4.52
N GLY A 149 -23.94 -19.02 -4.61
CA GLY A 149 -25.15 -18.81 -3.82
C GLY A 149 -26.02 -17.71 -4.38
N ILE A 150 -27.28 -17.73 -4.03
CA ILE A 150 -28.25 -16.69 -4.35
C ILE A 150 -28.48 -15.88 -3.08
N LEU A 151 -28.10 -14.60 -3.13
CA LEU A 151 -28.39 -13.62 -2.08
C LEU A 151 -29.83 -13.15 -2.24
N ARG A 152 -30.67 -13.47 -1.28
CA ARG A 152 -32.11 -13.22 -1.28
C ARG A 152 -32.53 -12.52 0.01
N TYR A 153 -33.45 -11.58 -0.11
CA TYR A 153 -34.05 -10.91 1.03
C TYR A 153 -35.27 -11.68 1.55
N ASP A 154 -35.28 -11.99 2.84
CA ASP A 154 -36.38 -12.61 3.53
C ASP A 154 -37.26 -11.49 4.12
N THR A 155 -38.47 -11.32 3.61
CA THR A 155 -39.38 -10.26 4.02
C THR A 155 -39.96 -10.44 5.42
N ASP A 156 -40.06 -11.70 5.89
CA ASP A 156 -40.60 -11.99 7.21
C ASP A 156 -39.60 -11.72 8.32
N GLN A 157 -38.30 -11.95 8.02
CA GLN A 157 -37.19 -11.70 8.96
C GLN A 157 -36.50 -10.35 8.73
N GLU A 158 -36.84 -9.64 7.68
CA GLU A 158 -36.23 -8.38 7.25
C GLU A 158 -34.68 -8.48 7.11
N LYS A 159 -34.18 -9.60 6.60
CA LYS A 159 -32.75 -9.90 6.51
C LYS A 159 -32.38 -10.53 5.18
N TRP A 160 -31.13 -10.32 4.83
CA TRP A 160 -30.50 -11.00 3.70
C TRP A 160 -29.97 -12.38 4.10
N PHE A 161 -30.16 -13.35 3.23
CA PHE A 161 -29.61 -14.68 3.34
C PHE A 161 -28.94 -15.11 2.03
N VAL A 162 -27.88 -15.89 2.12
CA VAL A 162 -27.35 -16.62 0.97
C VAL A 162 -27.91 -18.03 0.98
N TYR A 163 -28.62 -18.37 -0.06
CA TYR A 163 -29.05 -19.73 -0.34
C TYR A 163 -27.96 -20.44 -1.12
N SER A 164 -27.35 -21.46 -0.53
CA SER A 164 -26.31 -22.26 -1.18
C SER A 164 -26.90 -22.96 -2.41
N CYS A 165 -26.23 -22.85 -3.53
CA CYS A 165 -26.62 -23.52 -4.77
C CYS A 165 -25.44 -24.23 -5.40
N ASP A 166 -25.68 -24.95 -6.48
CA ASP A 166 -24.68 -25.57 -7.30
C ASP A 166 -24.35 -24.71 -8.52
N ARG A 167 -23.28 -25.03 -9.20
CA ARG A 167 -22.80 -24.32 -10.35
C ARG A 167 -22.40 -25.28 -11.46
N ILE A 168 -22.84 -24.97 -12.68
CA ILE A 168 -22.39 -25.64 -13.89
C ILE A 168 -21.80 -24.63 -14.85
N MET A 169 -20.90 -25.07 -15.72
CA MET A 169 -20.19 -24.23 -16.67
C MET A 169 -20.92 -24.18 -18.01
N LEU A 170 -21.15 -22.98 -18.54
CA LEU A 170 -21.65 -22.73 -19.89
C LEU A 170 -20.54 -22.13 -20.72
N ASN A 171 -20.10 -22.83 -21.75
CA ASN A 171 -18.98 -22.43 -22.59
C ASN A 171 -19.32 -21.26 -23.52
N ARG A 172 -18.34 -20.43 -23.87
CA ARG A 172 -18.49 -19.21 -24.69
C ARG A 172 -17.63 -19.13 -25.94
N ARG A 173 -16.56 -19.91 -26.09
CA ARG A 173 -15.59 -19.71 -27.15
C ARG A 173 -15.32 -20.95 -27.98
N PHE A 174 -15.50 -20.78 -29.29
CA PHE A 174 -15.23 -21.80 -30.31
C PHE A 174 -13.84 -21.69 -30.95
N ASP A 175 -13.24 -20.53 -30.94
CA ASP A 175 -12.14 -20.13 -31.82
C ASP A 175 -10.79 -20.84 -31.57
N LYS A 176 -10.71 -21.72 -30.57
CA LYS A 176 -9.48 -22.44 -30.23
C LYS A 176 -9.65 -23.96 -29.99
N LEU A 177 -10.80 -24.52 -30.30
CA LEU A 177 -11.01 -25.95 -30.10
C LEU A 177 -10.88 -26.68 -31.44
N ASP A 178 -10.04 -27.72 -31.48
CA ASP A 178 -10.02 -28.66 -32.59
C ASP A 178 -11.41 -29.29 -32.78
N GLU A 179 -11.81 -29.49 -34.02
CA GLU A 179 -13.14 -30.06 -34.32
C GLU A 179 -13.41 -31.40 -33.61
N LYS A 180 -12.36 -32.16 -33.33
CA LYS A 180 -12.43 -33.43 -32.58
C LYS A 180 -12.81 -33.26 -31.10
N ASP A 181 -12.64 -32.04 -30.54
CA ASP A 181 -12.94 -31.77 -29.14
C ASP A 181 -14.28 -31.06 -28.94
N LYS A 182 -14.93 -30.58 -30.00
CA LYS A 182 -16.22 -29.90 -29.92
C LYS A 182 -17.30 -30.72 -29.22
N HIS A 183 -17.34 -32.03 -29.49
CA HIS A 183 -18.32 -32.93 -28.89
C HIS A 183 -18.11 -33.21 -27.38
N LYS A 184 -16.94 -32.85 -26.83
CA LYS A 184 -16.63 -33.09 -25.41
C LYS A 184 -16.98 -31.88 -24.52
N HIS A 185 -17.36 -30.76 -25.07
CA HIS A 185 -17.42 -29.49 -24.35
C HIS A 185 -18.83 -28.92 -24.16
N GLY A 186 -19.86 -29.66 -24.58
CA GLY A 186 -21.26 -29.21 -24.51
C GLY A 186 -21.58 -28.02 -25.42
N LYS A 187 -22.73 -27.40 -25.22
CA LYS A 187 -23.21 -26.28 -26.02
C LYS A 187 -22.43 -24.99 -25.67
N PHE A 188 -22.16 -24.20 -26.70
CA PHE A 188 -21.51 -22.90 -26.59
C PHE A 188 -22.53 -21.78 -26.77
N MET A 189 -22.52 -20.83 -25.86
CA MET A 189 -23.26 -19.59 -25.98
C MET A 189 -22.54 -18.62 -26.93
N SER A 190 -23.22 -18.15 -27.96
CA SER A 190 -22.69 -17.15 -28.89
C SER A 190 -22.52 -15.77 -28.20
N ASN A 191 -21.77 -14.88 -28.85
CA ASN A 191 -21.66 -13.50 -28.35
C ASN A 191 -23.00 -12.74 -28.45
N GLU A 192 -23.82 -13.05 -29.44
CA GLU A 192 -25.16 -12.45 -29.61
C GLU A 192 -26.08 -12.88 -28.47
N GLU A 193 -26.14 -14.19 -28.20
CA GLU A 193 -26.89 -14.76 -27.06
C GLU A 193 -26.41 -14.13 -25.74
N TYR A 194 -25.10 -14.06 -25.53
CA TYR A 194 -24.54 -13.44 -24.32
C TYR A 194 -24.96 -11.99 -24.14
N ASN A 195 -24.93 -11.20 -25.18
CA ASN A 195 -25.30 -9.80 -25.13
C ASN A 195 -26.82 -9.59 -25.00
N GLY A 196 -27.60 -10.55 -25.47
CA GLY A 196 -29.07 -10.54 -25.38
C GLY A 196 -29.63 -10.98 -24.01
N TYR A 197 -28.80 -11.61 -23.17
CA TYR A 197 -29.27 -12.09 -21.86
C TYR A 197 -28.78 -11.18 -20.73
N ASP A 198 -29.63 -11.06 -19.69
CA ASP A 198 -29.32 -10.28 -18.48
C ASP A 198 -28.58 -11.12 -17.43
N GLU A 199 -27.93 -10.43 -16.50
CA GLU A 199 -27.40 -11.03 -15.27
C GLU A 199 -28.55 -11.55 -14.41
N GLY A 200 -28.52 -12.85 -14.09
CA GLY A 200 -29.60 -13.52 -13.38
C GLY A 200 -30.73 -14.03 -14.32
N GLN A 201 -30.55 -13.97 -15.63
CA GLN A 201 -31.49 -14.52 -16.61
C GLN A 201 -31.82 -15.98 -16.26
N LYS A 202 -33.10 -16.27 -16.11
CA LYS A 202 -33.57 -17.63 -15.94
C LYS A 202 -33.38 -18.41 -17.24
N ILE A 203 -32.80 -19.59 -17.15
CA ILE A 203 -32.56 -20.50 -18.27
C ILE A 203 -32.93 -21.93 -17.86
N TYR A 204 -33.24 -22.75 -18.83
CA TYR A 204 -33.39 -24.18 -18.69
C TYR A 204 -32.22 -24.88 -19.38
N PHE A 205 -31.62 -25.87 -18.74
CA PHE A 205 -30.43 -26.53 -19.26
C PHE A 205 -30.42 -28.05 -18.98
N LYS A 206 -29.70 -28.79 -19.83
CA LYS A 206 -29.32 -30.19 -19.60
C LYS A 206 -27.85 -30.27 -19.23
N LYS A 207 -27.54 -31.19 -18.31
CA LYS A 207 -26.13 -31.48 -17.93
C LYS A 207 -25.54 -32.43 -18.95
N SER A 208 -24.30 -32.20 -19.37
CA SER A 208 -23.55 -33.17 -20.16
C SER A 208 -23.22 -34.42 -19.34
N ASP A 209 -23.31 -35.59 -19.95
CA ASP A 209 -22.89 -36.86 -19.34
C ASP A 209 -21.37 -36.99 -19.22
N ASN A 210 -20.63 -36.18 -19.94
CA ASN A 210 -19.17 -36.18 -19.91
C ASN A 210 -18.63 -35.32 -18.76
N LYS A 211 -17.89 -35.97 -17.87
CA LYS A 211 -17.12 -35.23 -16.84
C LYS A 211 -15.98 -34.46 -17.51
N TYR A 212 -15.94 -33.16 -17.27
CA TYR A 212 -14.81 -32.34 -17.64
C TYR A 212 -13.55 -32.76 -16.87
N ASP A 213 -12.38 -32.67 -17.51
CA ASP A 213 -11.09 -33.08 -16.97
C ASP A 213 -10.91 -32.69 -15.47
N ASN A 214 -10.45 -33.64 -14.67
CA ASN A 214 -10.27 -33.54 -13.20
C ASN A 214 -9.40 -32.36 -12.71
N ARG A 215 -8.83 -31.59 -13.60
CA ARG A 215 -8.05 -30.38 -13.27
C ARG A 215 -8.89 -29.15 -12.89
N TYR A 216 -10.20 -29.18 -13.17
CA TYR A 216 -11.11 -28.08 -12.87
C TYR A 216 -12.18 -28.54 -11.89
N TYR A 217 -12.49 -27.71 -10.88
CA TYR A 217 -13.46 -27.98 -9.81
C TYR A 217 -14.93 -28.10 -10.30
N MET A 218 -15.15 -28.23 -11.60
CA MET A 218 -16.47 -28.40 -12.20
C MET A 218 -16.49 -29.59 -13.11
N PRO A 219 -17.11 -30.71 -12.66
CA PRO A 219 -17.13 -31.95 -13.43
C PRO A 219 -18.10 -31.94 -14.60
N TYR A 220 -19.01 -30.96 -14.69
CA TYR A 220 -20.06 -30.92 -15.68
C TYR A 220 -20.13 -29.61 -16.44
N VAL A 221 -20.54 -29.66 -17.70
CA VAL A 221 -20.86 -28.56 -18.57
C VAL A 221 -22.30 -28.61 -19.02
N VAL A 222 -22.86 -27.49 -19.43
CA VAL A 222 -24.17 -27.39 -20.05
C VAL A 222 -24.11 -28.04 -21.43
N ASP A 223 -24.95 -29.03 -21.68
CA ASP A 223 -25.06 -29.71 -22.97
C ASP A 223 -26.03 -28.97 -23.90
N GLU A 224 -27.22 -28.65 -23.40
CA GLU A 224 -28.23 -27.88 -24.09
C GLU A 224 -28.80 -26.81 -23.14
N PHE A 225 -29.18 -25.66 -23.68
CA PHE A 225 -29.91 -24.65 -22.93
C PHE A 225 -30.89 -23.87 -23.81
N PHE A 226 -31.91 -23.27 -23.19
CA PHE A 226 -32.77 -22.29 -23.83
C PHE A 226 -33.27 -21.26 -22.79
N VAL A 227 -33.80 -20.17 -23.31
CA VAL A 227 -34.45 -19.09 -22.54
C VAL A 227 -35.90 -19.01 -23.00
N GLY A 228 -36.84 -18.97 -22.04
CA GLY A 228 -38.28 -18.91 -22.29
C GLY A 228 -39.05 -19.82 -21.34
N GLU A 229 -40.37 -19.94 -21.56
CA GLU A 229 -41.20 -20.85 -20.77
C GLU A 229 -41.01 -22.30 -21.18
N PRO A 230 -41.02 -23.23 -20.19
CA PRO A 230 -40.91 -24.65 -20.48
C PRO A 230 -42.09 -25.15 -21.30
N THR A 231 -41.81 -25.95 -22.31
CA THR A 231 -42.85 -26.62 -23.13
C THR A 231 -43.33 -27.91 -22.45
N GLN A 232 -44.55 -28.35 -22.78
CA GLN A 232 -45.15 -29.57 -22.17
C GLN A 232 -44.38 -30.88 -22.50
N ASP A 233 -43.53 -30.87 -23.50
CA ASP A 233 -42.75 -32.04 -23.96
C ASP A 233 -41.34 -32.13 -23.32
N MET A 234 -41.04 -31.34 -22.29
CA MET A 234 -39.75 -31.37 -21.63
C MET A 234 -39.57 -32.63 -20.78
N ASP A 235 -38.53 -33.38 -21.06
CA ASP A 235 -38.14 -34.55 -20.24
C ASP A 235 -37.59 -34.12 -18.87
N ASN A 236 -37.54 -35.06 -17.94
CA ASN A 236 -37.03 -34.81 -16.56
C ASN A 236 -35.51 -34.49 -16.48
N LEU A 237 -34.80 -34.40 -17.58
CA LEU A 237 -33.39 -34.06 -17.66
C LEU A 237 -33.15 -32.55 -17.65
N TRP A 238 -34.16 -31.73 -17.96
CA TRP A 238 -34.07 -30.29 -17.94
C TRP A 238 -34.12 -29.75 -16.50
N GLN A 239 -33.21 -28.84 -16.21
CA GLN A 239 -33.11 -28.20 -14.92
C GLN A 239 -33.19 -26.67 -15.08
N GLU A 240 -33.85 -26.04 -14.11
CA GLU A 240 -33.90 -24.59 -14.01
C GLU A 240 -32.60 -24.05 -13.41
N GLY A 241 -32.08 -22.94 -13.95
CA GLY A 241 -30.93 -22.25 -13.43
C GLY A 241 -30.92 -20.77 -13.79
N TYR A 242 -29.95 -20.08 -13.28
CA TYR A 242 -29.78 -18.64 -13.46
C TYR A 242 -28.39 -18.35 -14.03
N LEU A 243 -28.35 -17.62 -15.14
CA LEU A 243 -27.12 -17.23 -15.81
C LEU A 243 -26.37 -16.19 -14.98
N HIS A 244 -25.17 -16.53 -14.56
CA HIS A 244 -24.30 -15.59 -13.86
C HIS A 244 -23.18 -15.12 -14.79
N LYS A 245 -23.34 -13.91 -15.29
CA LYS A 245 -22.33 -13.23 -16.13
C LYS A 245 -21.15 -12.72 -15.30
N GLY A 246 -21.38 -12.50 -14.02
CA GLY A 246 -20.37 -12.06 -13.06
C GLY A 246 -19.68 -10.77 -13.43
N GLU A 247 -18.41 -10.69 -13.14
CA GLU A 247 -17.56 -9.60 -13.61
C GLU A 247 -17.51 -9.59 -15.15
N PRO A 248 -17.60 -8.43 -15.77
CA PRO A 248 -17.36 -8.29 -17.19
C PRO A 248 -15.88 -8.52 -17.50
N PHE A 249 -15.52 -9.77 -17.67
CA PHE A 249 -14.23 -10.11 -18.23
C PHE A 249 -14.28 -9.88 -19.73
N GLY A 250 -13.19 -9.38 -20.27
CA GLY A 250 -13.07 -9.08 -21.68
C GLY A 250 -13.30 -10.26 -22.61
N THR A 251 -13.11 -10.04 -23.89
CA THR A 251 -13.26 -10.99 -24.99
C THR A 251 -12.55 -12.34 -24.82
N LYS A 252 -11.71 -12.48 -23.78
CA LYS A 252 -10.94 -13.71 -23.48
C LYS A 252 -11.63 -14.66 -22.51
N LYS A 253 -12.83 -14.33 -22.01
CA LYS A 253 -13.57 -15.23 -21.10
C LYS A 253 -14.09 -16.45 -21.86
N HIS A 254 -13.74 -17.63 -21.37
CA HIS A 254 -14.05 -18.90 -22.05
C HIS A 254 -15.38 -19.52 -21.65
N HIS A 255 -15.93 -19.16 -20.48
CA HIS A 255 -17.17 -19.73 -19.96
C HIS A 255 -17.87 -18.76 -19.00
N GLU A 256 -19.18 -18.95 -18.85
CA GLU A 256 -20.03 -18.36 -17.82
C GLU A 256 -20.43 -19.41 -16.81
N SER A 257 -21.12 -19.00 -15.75
CA SER A 257 -21.66 -19.89 -14.73
C SER A 257 -23.17 -19.91 -14.79
N VAL A 258 -23.78 -21.09 -14.64
CA VAL A 258 -25.20 -21.22 -14.38
C VAL A 258 -25.37 -21.71 -12.94
N PHE A 259 -26.10 -20.96 -12.13
CA PHE A 259 -26.41 -21.29 -10.74
C PHE A 259 -27.75 -22.00 -10.69
N TYR A 260 -27.82 -23.14 -10.01
CA TYR A 260 -29.04 -23.95 -9.94
C TYR A 260 -29.15 -24.68 -8.59
N PHE A 261 -30.34 -25.08 -8.22
CA PHE A 261 -30.56 -25.88 -7.02
C PHE A 261 -30.71 -27.37 -7.38
N GLU A 262 -29.84 -28.21 -6.85
CA GLU A 262 -30.17 -29.63 -6.76
C GLU A 262 -31.20 -29.83 -5.67
N THR A 263 -32.24 -30.63 -5.94
CA THR A 263 -33.42 -30.88 -5.09
C THR A 263 -33.10 -31.22 -3.62
N LYS A 264 -31.89 -31.63 -3.32
CA LYS A 264 -31.42 -32.00 -1.97
C LYS A 264 -30.86 -30.81 -1.15
N ASN A 265 -30.56 -29.66 -1.76
CA ASN A 265 -29.81 -28.56 -1.13
C ASN A 265 -30.59 -27.27 -0.86
N ILE A 266 -31.89 -27.22 -1.16
CA ILE A 266 -32.73 -26.02 -1.06
C ILE A 266 -32.86 -25.49 0.39
N SER A 267 -32.56 -26.32 1.40
CA SER A 267 -32.75 -25.96 2.81
C SER A 267 -31.56 -25.24 3.47
N LYS A 268 -30.38 -25.19 2.84
CA LYS A 268 -29.21 -24.59 3.47
C LYS A 268 -29.11 -23.10 3.16
N ARG A 269 -29.57 -22.28 4.09
CA ARG A 269 -29.40 -20.82 4.04
C ARG A 269 -28.41 -20.35 5.10
N LEU A 270 -27.68 -19.28 4.77
CA LEU A 270 -26.68 -18.65 5.61
C LEU A 270 -27.06 -17.19 5.82
N THR A 271 -26.93 -16.70 7.03
CA THR A 271 -27.21 -15.28 7.35
C THR A 271 -26.17 -14.37 6.74
N VAL A 272 -26.58 -13.14 6.39
CA VAL A 272 -25.72 -12.05 5.91
C VAL A 272 -25.97 -10.83 6.77
N ASP A 273 -24.94 -10.32 7.41
CA ASP A 273 -25.01 -9.08 8.17
C ASP A 273 -24.73 -7.85 7.29
N GLU A 274 -25.03 -6.65 7.80
CA GLU A 274 -24.79 -5.38 7.10
C GLU A 274 -23.32 -5.21 6.73
N LYS A 275 -22.40 -5.55 7.62
CA LYS A 275 -20.96 -5.44 7.36
C LYS A 275 -20.50 -6.31 6.18
N THR A 276 -21.13 -7.45 5.98
CA THR A 276 -20.88 -8.33 4.81
C THR A 276 -21.39 -7.70 3.52
N LEU A 277 -22.56 -7.06 3.56
CA LEU A 277 -23.08 -6.31 2.40
C LEU A 277 -22.20 -5.10 2.07
N ASP A 278 -21.81 -4.32 3.06
CA ASP A 278 -20.91 -3.17 2.89
C ASP A 278 -19.56 -3.61 2.27
N ASN A 279 -19.00 -4.70 2.75
CA ASN A 279 -17.79 -5.26 2.17
C ASN A 279 -18.00 -5.75 0.73
N PHE A 280 -19.17 -6.28 0.39
CA PHE A 280 -19.51 -6.63 -0.99
C PHE A 280 -19.57 -5.39 -1.88
N LEU A 281 -20.20 -4.32 -1.43
CA LEU A 281 -20.22 -3.04 -2.14
C LEU A 281 -18.81 -2.45 -2.28
N ALA A 282 -17.98 -2.58 -1.25
CA ALA A 282 -16.57 -2.16 -1.32
C ALA A 282 -15.78 -2.95 -2.38
N VAL A 283 -16.04 -4.26 -2.55
CA VAL A 283 -15.45 -5.04 -3.66
C VAL A 283 -15.85 -4.45 -5.02
N LEU A 284 -17.13 -4.12 -5.22
CA LEU A 284 -17.61 -3.52 -6.47
C LEU A 284 -16.99 -2.13 -6.72
N ASN A 285 -16.81 -1.33 -5.66
CA ASN A 285 -16.14 -0.03 -5.74
C ASN A 285 -14.68 -0.18 -6.18
N LEU A 286 -13.93 -1.12 -5.59
CA LEU A 286 -12.54 -1.39 -5.99
C LEU A 286 -12.42 -1.78 -7.47
N TYR A 287 -13.35 -2.55 -7.99
CA TYR A 287 -13.35 -2.89 -9.42
C TYR A 287 -13.63 -1.68 -10.31
N GLU A 288 -14.61 -0.87 -9.95
CA GLU A 288 -14.93 0.36 -10.70
C GLU A 288 -13.73 1.32 -10.70
N GLU A 289 -13.13 1.58 -9.53
CA GLU A 289 -11.98 2.49 -9.39
C GLU A 289 -10.78 2.04 -10.20
N ASN A 290 -10.42 0.76 -10.14
CA ASN A 290 -9.31 0.20 -10.89
C ASN A 290 -9.50 0.23 -12.42
N ASN A 291 -10.70 0.58 -12.89
CA ASN A 291 -11.04 0.57 -14.32
C ASN A 291 -11.55 1.92 -14.85
N LYS A 292 -11.58 2.98 -14.02
CA LYS A 292 -12.04 4.33 -14.40
C LYS A 292 -11.28 4.93 -15.60
N GLU A 293 -9.98 4.63 -15.72
CA GLU A 293 -9.12 5.19 -16.77
C GLU A 293 -9.19 4.43 -18.11
N LYS A 294 -10.00 3.38 -18.21
CA LYS A 294 -10.07 2.58 -19.43
C LYS A 294 -11.06 3.19 -20.41
N LYS A 295 -10.60 3.34 -21.68
CA LYS A 295 -11.40 3.93 -22.79
C LYS A 295 -12.74 3.21 -22.95
N GLU A 296 -13.77 3.98 -23.28
CA GLU A 296 -15.10 3.48 -23.64
C GLU A 296 -14.98 2.39 -24.71
N GLY A 297 -15.70 1.28 -24.56
CA GLY A 297 -15.53 0.08 -25.42
C GLY A 297 -14.47 -0.91 -24.95
N SER A 298 -13.70 -0.60 -23.92
CA SER A 298 -12.82 -1.58 -23.26
C SER A 298 -13.65 -2.67 -22.57
N PRO A 299 -13.21 -3.94 -22.58
CA PRO A 299 -13.91 -5.04 -21.90
C PRO A 299 -14.12 -4.85 -20.40
N HIS A 300 -13.56 -3.80 -19.83
CA HIS A 300 -13.66 -3.47 -18.41
C HIS A 300 -14.67 -2.35 -18.07
N THR A 301 -15.33 -1.75 -19.05
CA THR A 301 -16.32 -0.69 -18.82
C THR A 301 -17.63 -1.22 -18.22
N GLY A 302 -17.85 -2.52 -18.24
CA GLY A 302 -19.03 -3.16 -17.66
C GLY A 302 -19.10 -3.13 -16.10
N TYR A 303 -18.02 -2.82 -15.41
CA TYR A 303 -18.04 -2.82 -13.92
C TYR A 303 -18.99 -1.80 -13.33
N ALA A 304 -19.05 -0.59 -13.88
CA ALA A 304 -19.97 0.44 -13.42
C ALA A 304 -21.44 0.03 -13.64
N ALA A 305 -21.75 -0.58 -14.79
CA ALA A 305 -23.08 -1.10 -15.09
C ALA A 305 -23.48 -2.25 -14.14
N TYR A 306 -22.59 -3.20 -13.93
CA TYR A 306 -22.80 -4.32 -12.99
C TYR A 306 -23.04 -3.82 -11.57
N LYS A 307 -22.22 -2.88 -11.08
CA LYS A 307 -22.42 -2.25 -9.78
C LYS A 307 -23.77 -1.55 -9.68
N LYS A 308 -24.15 -0.74 -10.70
CA LYS A 308 -25.44 -0.05 -10.74
C LYS A 308 -26.61 -1.03 -10.68
N GLN A 309 -26.55 -2.12 -11.45
CA GLN A 309 -27.56 -3.17 -11.44
C GLN A 309 -27.64 -3.85 -10.06
N THR A 310 -26.51 -4.20 -9.45
CA THR A 310 -26.46 -4.81 -8.11
C THR A 310 -27.05 -3.89 -7.06
N LEU A 311 -26.72 -2.59 -7.09
CA LEU A 311 -27.32 -1.59 -6.18
C LEU A 311 -28.83 -1.48 -6.34
N SER A 312 -29.34 -1.51 -7.59
CA SER A 312 -30.78 -1.52 -7.88
C SER A 312 -31.46 -2.76 -7.28
N LYS A 313 -30.88 -3.93 -7.48
CA LYS A 313 -31.37 -5.21 -6.93
C LYS A 313 -31.38 -5.20 -5.41
N ILE A 314 -30.35 -4.67 -4.75
CA ILE A 314 -30.31 -4.52 -3.28
C ILE A 314 -31.47 -3.60 -2.81
N LYS A 315 -31.66 -2.45 -3.48
CA LYS A 315 -32.72 -1.50 -3.15
C LYS A 315 -34.11 -2.09 -3.32
N ASN A 316 -34.31 -2.87 -4.38
CA ASN A 316 -35.59 -3.51 -4.70
C ASN A 316 -35.82 -4.84 -3.98
N LYS A 317 -34.83 -5.32 -3.20
CA LYS A 317 -34.85 -6.61 -2.52
C LYS A 317 -34.98 -7.81 -3.48
N GLU A 318 -34.33 -7.70 -4.64
CA GLU A 318 -34.29 -8.73 -5.68
C GLU A 318 -33.13 -9.70 -5.48
N ASP A 319 -33.20 -10.90 -6.04
CA ASP A 319 -32.17 -11.92 -5.98
C ASP A 319 -30.88 -11.47 -6.68
N ILE A 320 -29.75 -11.76 -6.05
CA ILE A 320 -28.40 -11.47 -6.57
C ILE A 320 -27.57 -12.74 -6.56
N LEU A 321 -26.97 -13.08 -7.70
CA LEU A 321 -26.05 -14.21 -7.79
C LEU A 321 -24.68 -13.80 -7.25
N VAL A 322 -24.15 -14.56 -6.29
CA VAL A 322 -22.89 -14.25 -5.61
C VAL A 322 -22.05 -15.50 -5.38
N PHE A 323 -20.76 -15.29 -5.25
CA PHE A 323 -19.87 -16.26 -4.64
C PHE A 323 -19.60 -15.86 -3.19
N TYR A 324 -19.51 -16.82 -2.30
CA TYR A 324 -19.30 -16.58 -0.88
C TYR A 324 -18.35 -17.60 -0.25
N SER A 325 -17.76 -17.23 0.89
CA SER A 325 -17.07 -18.15 1.79
C SER A 325 -17.96 -18.40 3.00
N ALA A 326 -18.06 -19.66 3.44
CA ALA A 326 -18.74 -19.98 4.68
C ALA A 326 -17.76 -19.80 5.85
N ALA A 327 -18.20 -19.04 6.88
CA ALA A 327 -17.52 -19.03 8.16
C ALA A 327 -17.93 -20.28 8.98
N ASN A 328 -17.20 -20.52 10.07
CA ASN A 328 -17.65 -21.46 11.09
C ASN A 328 -19.01 -21.02 11.60
N GLY A 329 -20.07 -21.77 11.27
CA GLY A 329 -21.44 -21.42 11.60
C GLY A 329 -22.34 -21.19 10.37
N ASN A 330 -23.51 -20.58 10.59
CA ASN A 330 -24.53 -20.32 9.59
C ASN A 330 -24.42 -18.94 8.91
N GLN A 331 -23.21 -18.36 8.81
CA GLN A 331 -23.00 -17.03 8.23
C GLN A 331 -22.22 -17.12 6.92
N ALA A 332 -22.71 -16.45 5.89
CA ALA A 332 -21.95 -16.20 4.67
C ALA A 332 -21.01 -15.02 4.87
N GLN A 333 -19.81 -15.11 4.32
CA GLN A 333 -18.79 -14.05 4.39
C GLN A 333 -18.13 -13.86 3.03
N TYR A 334 -17.45 -12.72 2.85
CA TYR A 334 -16.63 -12.41 1.68
C TYR A 334 -17.38 -12.59 0.35
N LEU A 335 -18.59 -11.99 0.28
CA LEU A 335 -19.38 -11.98 -0.95
C LEU A 335 -18.57 -11.35 -2.09
N SER A 336 -18.75 -11.90 -3.29
CA SER A 336 -18.08 -11.40 -4.48
C SER A 336 -18.81 -11.76 -5.75
N PRO A 337 -18.61 -10.99 -6.86
CA PRO A 337 -19.23 -11.27 -8.14
C PRO A 337 -18.58 -12.45 -8.88
N SER A 338 -17.43 -12.95 -8.43
CA SER A 338 -16.73 -14.04 -9.09
C SER A 338 -15.97 -14.92 -8.10
N MET A 339 -15.60 -16.14 -8.54
CA MET A 339 -14.90 -17.12 -7.70
C MET A 339 -13.51 -16.61 -7.29
N ILE A 340 -12.78 -15.96 -8.23
CA ILE A 340 -11.48 -15.32 -7.97
C ILE A 340 -11.71 -13.83 -8.04
N SER A 341 -11.73 -13.17 -6.89
CA SER A 341 -12.13 -11.78 -6.75
C SER A 341 -11.30 -11.07 -5.69
N GLN A 342 -11.51 -9.77 -5.52
CA GLN A 342 -11.04 -9.05 -4.35
C GLN A 342 -11.79 -9.54 -3.12
N GLN A 343 -11.06 -9.69 -2.02
CA GLN A 343 -11.58 -10.01 -0.71
C GLN A 343 -11.33 -8.82 0.21
N VAL A 344 -12.37 -8.11 0.60
CA VAL A 344 -12.32 -7.00 1.55
C VAL A 344 -12.38 -7.56 2.96
N TYR A 345 -11.48 -7.10 3.83
CA TYR A 345 -11.42 -7.54 5.21
C TYR A 345 -12.46 -6.86 6.08
N TYR A 346 -12.93 -7.58 7.10
CA TYR A 346 -13.83 -7.06 8.13
C TYR A 346 -13.11 -6.10 9.08
N THR A 347 -11.83 -6.38 9.34
CA THR A 347 -10.99 -5.53 10.18
C THR A 347 -10.70 -4.21 9.47
N LYS A 348 -11.10 -3.11 10.08
CA LYS A 348 -10.80 -1.75 9.61
C LYS A 348 -9.51 -1.24 10.24
N ILE A 349 -8.80 -0.35 9.53
CA ILE A 349 -7.54 0.23 10.05
C ILE A 349 -7.77 0.91 11.39
N LYS A 350 -8.83 1.72 11.53
CA LYS A 350 -9.15 2.39 12.81
C LYS A 350 -9.30 1.39 13.95
N GLU A 351 -10.14 0.35 13.77
CA GLU A 351 -10.35 -0.71 14.78
C GLU A 351 -9.05 -1.43 15.16
N MET A 352 -8.19 -1.69 14.16
CA MET A 352 -6.91 -2.33 14.39
C MET A 352 -5.98 -1.44 15.22
N LEU A 353 -5.90 -0.15 14.92
CA LEU A 353 -5.08 0.81 15.66
C LEU A 353 -5.56 0.98 17.10
N THR A 354 -6.88 1.08 17.30
CA THR A 354 -7.48 1.17 18.63
C THR A 354 -7.14 -0.07 19.49
N LYS A 355 -7.27 -1.27 18.91
CA LYS A 355 -6.92 -2.53 19.59
C LYS A 355 -5.42 -2.69 19.85
N ASN A 356 -4.56 -2.06 19.06
CA ASN A 356 -3.10 -2.10 19.19
C ASN A 356 -2.55 -0.88 19.94
N GLY A 357 -3.25 -0.38 20.95
CA GLY A 357 -2.75 0.66 21.84
C GLY A 357 -3.25 2.07 21.54
N GLY A 358 -4.30 2.24 20.72
CA GLY A 358 -4.90 3.55 20.50
C GLY A 358 -4.05 4.48 19.63
N TYR A 359 -3.40 3.96 18.58
CA TYR A 359 -2.52 4.72 17.71
C TYR A 359 -3.22 5.40 16.51
N GLU A 360 -4.55 5.42 16.47
CA GLU A 360 -5.31 6.21 15.49
C GLU A 360 -4.95 7.71 15.59
N PRO A 361 -5.11 8.49 14.50
CA PRO A 361 -4.89 9.93 14.54
C PRO A 361 -5.70 10.61 15.66
N CYS A 362 -5.13 11.63 16.29
CA CYS A 362 -5.86 12.44 17.26
C CYS A 362 -7.01 13.19 16.59
N GLU A 363 -8.20 13.15 17.17
CA GLU A 363 -9.42 13.76 16.64
C GLU A 363 -9.92 14.92 17.52
N ASP A 364 -9.58 14.90 18.81
CA ASP A 364 -9.96 15.93 19.78
C ASP A 364 -8.75 16.78 20.16
N ARG A 365 -8.81 18.09 19.90
CA ARG A 365 -7.77 19.03 20.26
C ARG A 365 -7.53 19.16 21.78
N HIS A 366 -8.50 18.77 22.58
CA HIS A 366 -8.40 18.85 24.05
C HIS A 366 -7.65 17.63 24.64
N CYS A 367 -7.53 16.53 23.88
CA CYS A 367 -6.83 15.33 24.33
C CYS A 367 -5.96 14.79 23.18
N VAL A 368 -4.67 15.09 23.19
CA VAL A 368 -3.75 14.83 22.08
C VAL A 368 -2.47 14.13 22.55
N CYS A 369 -1.82 13.41 21.63
CA CYS A 369 -0.51 12.84 21.87
C CYS A 369 0.60 13.92 21.84
N PRO A 370 1.83 13.64 22.33
CA PRO A 370 2.92 14.61 22.38
C PRO A 370 3.23 15.24 21.02
N ALA A 371 3.24 14.45 19.94
CA ALA A 371 3.50 14.93 18.61
C ALA A 371 2.41 15.90 18.11
N CYS A 372 1.15 15.58 18.33
CA CYS A 372 0.05 16.47 17.95
C CYS A 372 0.00 17.75 18.81
N ALA A 373 0.40 17.67 20.09
CA ALA A 373 0.54 18.83 20.95
C ALA A 373 1.59 19.82 20.42
N LEU A 374 2.68 19.31 19.84
CA LEU A 374 3.78 20.13 19.32
C LEU A 374 3.55 20.57 17.88
N PHE A 375 3.30 19.62 16.98
CA PHE A 375 3.19 19.86 15.53
C PHE A 375 1.77 20.22 15.08
N GLY A 376 0.80 20.24 15.98
CA GLY A 376 -0.59 20.45 15.63
C GLY A 376 -1.24 19.23 14.95
N MET A 377 -2.54 19.30 14.75
CA MET A 377 -3.31 18.26 14.08
C MET A 377 -4.52 18.83 13.35
N ILE A 378 -4.96 18.10 12.32
CA ILE A 378 -6.23 18.31 11.64
C ILE A 378 -6.99 16.99 11.78
N PRO A 379 -8.21 17.01 12.36
CA PRO A 379 -9.02 15.79 12.44
C PRO A 379 -9.26 15.22 11.03
N PRO A 380 -9.32 13.88 10.87
CA PRO A 380 -9.66 13.27 9.60
C PRO A 380 -11.06 13.73 9.16
N ASP A 381 -11.22 13.97 7.85
CA ASP A 381 -12.52 14.28 7.26
C ASP A 381 -13.39 13.03 7.29
N GLU A 382 -14.32 12.96 8.25
CA GLU A 382 -15.45 12.03 8.14
C GLU A 382 -16.38 12.56 7.05
N GLN A 383 -16.42 11.86 5.93
CA GLN A 383 -17.38 12.13 4.86
C GLN A 383 -18.79 12.18 5.46
N ASN A 384 -19.42 13.38 5.43
CA ASN A 384 -20.82 13.68 5.77
C ASN A 384 -21.20 14.21 7.16
N THR A 385 -20.32 14.53 8.06
CA THR A 385 -20.73 15.30 9.23
C THR A 385 -20.52 16.80 9.03
N ARG A 386 -21.52 17.50 8.52
CA ARG A 386 -21.63 18.98 8.47
C ARG A 386 -21.76 19.62 9.86
N SER A 387 -21.45 18.92 10.93
CA SER A 387 -21.47 19.48 12.27
C SER A 387 -20.25 20.38 12.45
N ARG A 388 -20.45 21.69 12.36
CA ARG A 388 -19.43 22.73 12.60
C ARG A 388 -18.81 22.69 13.99
N THR A 389 -19.34 21.91 14.93
CA THR A 389 -18.90 21.81 16.33
C THR A 389 -17.80 20.79 16.57
N ALA A 390 -17.59 19.82 15.68
CA ALA A 390 -16.64 18.72 15.89
C ALA A 390 -15.22 18.93 15.32
N ARG A 391 -15.01 19.96 14.48
CA ARG A 391 -13.69 20.17 13.82
C ARG A 391 -12.86 21.18 14.60
N GLN A 392 -12.14 20.67 15.57
CA GLN A 392 -11.18 21.48 16.32
C GLN A 392 -9.76 21.14 15.91
N ALA A 393 -9.31 21.71 14.80
CA ALA A 393 -7.90 21.67 14.44
C ALA A 393 -7.03 22.34 15.51
N LEU A 394 -5.87 21.78 15.76
CA LEU A 394 -4.85 22.33 16.66
C LEU A 394 -3.72 22.93 15.87
N GLY A 395 -3.42 24.20 16.09
CA GLY A 395 -2.30 24.91 15.46
C GLY A 395 -0.94 24.33 15.89
N SER A 396 0.01 24.33 14.99
CA SER A 396 1.39 23.94 15.29
C SER A 396 2.09 25.01 16.15
N ARG A 397 2.85 24.61 17.14
CA ARG A 397 3.75 25.47 17.93
C ARG A 397 5.16 25.54 17.36
N VAL A 398 5.42 24.81 16.27
CA VAL A 398 6.70 24.82 15.55
C VAL A 398 6.49 25.13 14.08
N ARG A 399 7.36 25.96 13.50
CA ARG A 399 7.30 26.35 12.09
C ARG A 399 8.68 26.19 11.45
N PHE A 400 8.73 25.52 10.33
CA PHE A 400 9.94 25.23 9.57
C PHE A 400 9.98 26.15 8.35
N THR A 401 11.10 26.88 8.16
CA THR A 401 11.32 27.61 6.93
C THR A 401 11.77 26.66 5.82
N ASP A 402 11.64 27.10 4.59
CA ASP A 402 12.32 26.42 3.48
C ASP A 402 13.83 26.49 3.70
N ALA A 403 14.52 25.43 3.24
CA ALA A 403 15.97 25.40 3.27
C ALA A 403 16.53 25.92 1.95
N THR A 404 17.44 26.88 2.06
CA THR A 404 18.17 27.49 0.96
C THR A 404 19.63 27.08 1.00
N LEU A 405 20.31 27.13 -0.14
CA LEU A 405 21.74 26.83 -0.21
C LEU A 405 22.56 27.70 0.73
N LEU A 406 23.52 27.11 1.40
CA LEU A 406 24.58 27.87 2.10
C LEU A 406 25.48 28.59 1.08
N GLU A 407 26.03 29.72 1.43
CA GLU A 407 26.94 30.49 0.56
C GLU A 407 28.11 29.64 0.07
N SER A 408 28.67 28.79 0.92
CA SER A 408 29.74 27.85 0.57
C SER A 408 29.33 26.80 -0.47
N SER A 409 28.03 26.61 -0.66
CA SER A 409 27.44 25.64 -1.63
C SER A 409 26.94 26.33 -2.90
N LEU A 410 27.17 27.63 -3.08
CA LEU A 410 26.78 28.36 -4.29
C LEU A 410 27.73 28.00 -5.44
N LEU A 411 27.18 27.53 -6.54
CA LEU A 411 27.91 27.15 -7.75
C LEU A 411 27.73 28.18 -8.85
N LYS A 412 28.78 28.41 -9.65
CA LYS A 412 28.74 29.34 -10.78
C LYS A 412 27.73 28.87 -11.86
N GLU A 413 27.72 27.60 -12.15
CA GLU A 413 26.81 27.02 -13.14
C GLU A 413 25.69 26.24 -12.45
N ARG A 414 24.45 26.65 -12.66
CA ARG A 414 23.27 26.02 -12.04
C ARG A 414 23.08 24.54 -12.39
N LYS A 415 23.53 24.11 -13.59
CA LYS A 415 23.48 22.69 -13.99
C LYS A 415 24.26 21.79 -13.04
N ASP A 416 25.32 22.32 -12.40
CA ASP A 416 26.19 21.55 -11.52
C ASP A 416 25.54 21.19 -10.17
N TYR A 417 24.41 21.84 -9.82
CA TYR A 417 23.62 21.41 -8.66
C TYR A 417 23.01 20.01 -8.83
N TYR A 418 22.93 19.51 -10.07
CA TYR A 418 22.17 18.30 -10.39
C TYR A 418 23.07 17.20 -10.98
N LEU A 419 22.68 15.96 -10.76
CA LEU A 419 23.35 14.78 -11.37
C LEU A 419 22.99 14.57 -12.86
N GLY A 420 22.09 15.40 -13.42
CA GLY A 420 21.44 15.14 -14.69
C GLY A 420 20.14 14.35 -14.53
N ASP A 421 19.52 14.01 -15.65
CA ASP A 421 18.24 13.31 -15.65
C ASP A 421 18.42 11.82 -15.38
N ILE A 422 17.72 11.30 -14.40
CA ILE A 422 17.70 9.89 -14.01
C ILE A 422 16.28 9.38 -14.13
N ARG A 423 16.13 8.18 -14.69
CA ARG A 423 14.84 7.50 -14.68
C ARG A 423 14.79 6.53 -13.50
N LEU A 424 13.88 6.75 -12.58
CA LEU A 424 13.64 5.84 -11.46
C LEU A 424 12.82 4.64 -11.94
N PRO A 425 13.16 3.41 -11.53
CA PRO A 425 12.32 2.25 -11.78
C PRO A 425 10.97 2.40 -11.08
N ALA A 426 10.00 1.60 -11.50
CA ALA A 426 8.69 1.56 -10.88
C ALA A 426 8.82 1.28 -9.38
N MET A 427 8.32 2.21 -8.56
CA MET A 427 8.20 2.03 -7.11
C MET A 427 6.77 1.65 -6.80
N GLY A 428 6.57 0.48 -6.19
CA GLY A 428 5.25 0.03 -5.78
C GLY A 428 4.68 0.90 -4.66
N GLU A 429 3.37 1.09 -4.67
CA GLU A 429 2.65 1.60 -3.51
C GLU A 429 2.80 0.66 -2.31
N PRO A 430 2.67 1.16 -1.06
CA PRO A 430 2.55 0.31 0.11
C PRO A 430 1.41 -0.70 -0.11
N LYS A 431 1.72 -1.99 0.03
CA LYS A 431 0.73 -3.07 -0.15
C LYS A 431 0.42 -3.70 1.20
N PRO A 432 -0.48 -3.11 2.00
CA PRO A 432 -0.83 -3.66 3.31
C PRO A 432 -1.39 -5.09 3.23
N GLY A 433 -1.86 -5.53 2.06
CA GLY A 433 -2.21 -6.93 1.82
C GLY A 433 -1.06 -7.93 1.98
N ALA A 434 0.20 -7.49 1.95
CA ALA A 434 1.37 -8.29 2.31
C ALA A 434 1.53 -8.34 3.84
N VAL A 435 0.61 -9.03 4.50
CA VAL A 435 0.51 -9.07 5.98
C VAL A 435 1.82 -9.49 6.66
N GLU A 436 2.63 -10.36 6.04
CA GLU A 436 3.93 -10.80 6.52
C GLU A 436 4.95 -9.68 6.71
N PHE A 437 4.74 -8.53 6.06
CA PHE A 437 5.60 -7.36 6.21
C PHE A 437 4.97 -6.26 7.09
N TYR A 438 3.64 -6.21 7.19
CA TYR A 438 2.93 -5.12 7.90
C TYR A 438 2.40 -5.51 9.27
N THR A 439 2.22 -6.81 9.54
CA THR A 439 1.76 -7.29 10.84
C THR A 439 2.84 -8.11 11.55
N LYS A 440 2.76 -8.18 12.88
CA LYS A 440 3.54 -9.13 13.66
C LYS A 440 3.07 -10.54 13.32
N LYS A 441 3.99 -11.52 13.37
CA LYS A 441 3.61 -12.92 13.24
C LYS A 441 2.69 -13.27 14.43
N PRO A 442 1.51 -13.85 14.19
CA PRO A 442 0.62 -14.24 15.28
C PRO A 442 1.30 -15.21 16.25
N SER A 443 1.07 -15.05 17.56
CA SER A 443 1.69 -15.90 18.59
C SER A 443 1.24 -17.36 18.50
N ASP A 444 0.02 -17.59 18.02
CA ASP A 444 -0.58 -18.89 17.76
C ASP A 444 -0.28 -19.48 16.37
N TYR A 445 0.67 -18.85 15.65
CA TYR A 445 1.19 -19.39 14.39
C TYR A 445 2.10 -20.59 14.66
N GLN A 446 1.50 -21.75 14.81
CA GLN A 446 2.18 -23.03 15.08
C GLN A 446 2.60 -23.74 13.78
N GLU A 447 3.40 -24.79 13.93
CA GLU A 447 3.72 -25.71 12.85
C GLU A 447 2.44 -26.23 12.18
N GLY A 448 2.35 -26.09 10.84
CA GLY A 448 1.14 -26.43 10.07
C GLY A 448 0.22 -25.25 9.74
N ALA A 449 0.41 -24.05 10.34
CA ALA A 449 -0.25 -22.84 9.87
C ALA A 449 0.27 -22.47 8.49
N LEU A 450 -0.63 -22.12 7.55
CA LEU A 450 -0.25 -21.79 6.17
C LEU A 450 0.00 -20.30 5.98
N PHE A 451 -0.95 -19.47 6.44
CA PHE A 451 -0.86 -18.01 6.34
C PHE A 451 -1.87 -17.36 7.28
N TRP A 452 -1.72 -16.07 7.47
CA TRP A 452 -2.70 -15.23 8.15
C TRP A 452 -3.09 -14.05 7.28
N THR A 453 -4.19 -13.42 7.67
CA THR A 453 -4.72 -12.20 7.07
C THR A 453 -5.01 -11.20 8.19
N TYR A 454 -5.69 -10.11 7.91
CA TYR A 454 -6.17 -9.19 8.94
C TYR A 454 -7.39 -9.73 9.71
N ASP A 455 -8.06 -10.77 9.20
CA ASP A 455 -9.29 -11.31 9.80
C ASP A 455 -9.12 -12.71 10.37
N TYR A 456 -8.18 -13.51 9.86
CA TYR A 456 -8.08 -14.93 10.21
C TYR A 456 -6.70 -15.53 9.95
N LEU A 457 -6.42 -16.57 10.70
CA LEU A 457 -5.30 -17.49 10.50
C LEU A 457 -5.80 -18.74 9.80
N VAL A 458 -5.08 -19.26 8.81
CA VAL A 458 -5.42 -20.51 8.12
C VAL A 458 -4.49 -21.62 8.59
N LYS A 459 -5.07 -22.69 9.13
CA LYS A 459 -4.37 -23.95 9.41
C LYS A 459 -4.65 -24.98 8.31
N LYS A 460 -3.69 -25.86 8.11
CA LYS A 460 -3.85 -27.02 7.25
C LYS A 460 -4.13 -28.25 8.11
N GLU A 461 -5.33 -28.77 8.01
CA GLU A 461 -5.73 -30.03 8.62
C GLU A 461 -5.96 -31.06 7.50
N GLY A 462 -4.93 -31.89 7.22
CA GLY A 462 -4.95 -32.79 6.09
C GLY A 462 -5.03 -32.07 4.75
N LYS A 463 -6.11 -32.30 3.98
CA LYS A 463 -6.40 -31.59 2.72
C LYS A 463 -7.26 -30.33 2.93
N THR A 464 -7.79 -30.12 4.13
CA THR A 464 -8.73 -29.05 4.45
C THR A 464 -7.98 -27.82 4.98
N ARG A 465 -8.44 -26.63 4.62
CA ARG A 465 -7.96 -25.34 5.13
C ARG A 465 -9.04 -24.77 6.03
N THR A 466 -8.75 -24.68 7.32
CA THR A 466 -9.72 -24.18 8.31
C THR A 466 -9.29 -22.79 8.76
N PRO A 467 -10.09 -21.73 8.53
CA PRO A 467 -9.82 -20.42 9.10
C PRO A 467 -10.09 -20.44 10.60
N ILE A 468 -9.12 -19.95 11.37
CA ILE A 468 -9.27 -19.70 12.81
C ILE A 468 -9.52 -18.22 12.98
N LYS A 469 -10.67 -17.86 13.56
CA LYS A 469 -10.98 -16.50 13.96
C LYS A 469 -10.28 -16.19 15.28
N ASP A 470 -10.03 -14.90 15.52
CA ASP A 470 -9.62 -14.30 16.78
C ASP A 470 -8.14 -14.36 17.20
N SER A 471 -7.20 -14.64 16.28
CA SER A 471 -5.83 -14.29 16.59
C SER A 471 -5.66 -12.77 16.58
N ALA A 472 -5.12 -12.21 17.66
CA ALA A 472 -4.82 -10.78 17.72
C ALA A 472 -3.66 -10.45 16.77
N PHE A 473 -3.99 -9.82 15.63
CA PHE A 473 -2.98 -9.37 14.67
C PHE A 473 -2.42 -8.02 15.10
N GLY A 474 -1.19 -8.02 15.60
CA GLY A 474 -0.49 -6.78 15.93
C GLY A 474 0.10 -6.13 14.67
N ILE A 475 0.00 -4.80 14.58
CA ILE A 475 0.75 -4.03 13.59
C ILE A 475 2.23 -3.99 13.98
N ARG A 476 3.13 -3.90 12.97
CA ARG A 476 4.57 -3.90 13.25
C ARG A 476 5.07 -2.60 13.84
N GLY A 477 4.55 -1.47 13.39
CA GLY A 477 5.02 -0.19 13.89
C GLY A 477 5.07 0.90 12.82
N ARG A 478 6.02 1.82 12.97
CA ARG A 478 6.24 2.97 12.08
C ARG A 478 7.30 2.65 11.06
N LYS A 479 6.99 2.90 9.79
CA LYS A 479 7.84 2.59 8.65
C LYS A 479 8.99 3.57 8.51
N PHE A 480 10.23 3.07 8.54
CA PHE A 480 11.45 3.80 8.22
C PHE A 480 12.24 3.09 7.12
N TYR A 481 13.16 3.79 6.48
CA TYR A 481 13.97 3.28 5.37
C TYR A 481 15.43 3.19 5.78
N TRP A 482 16.07 2.07 5.47
CA TRP A 482 17.51 1.91 5.60
C TRP A 482 18.27 2.91 4.73
N HIS A 483 19.42 3.36 5.21
CA HIS A 483 20.36 4.11 4.40
C HIS A 483 21.16 3.17 3.49
N SER A 484 21.34 3.56 2.24
CA SER A 484 22.15 2.81 1.27
C SER A 484 22.67 3.74 0.19
N GLU A 485 23.69 3.30 -0.52
CA GLU A 485 24.21 3.95 -1.72
C GLU A 485 23.78 3.26 -3.02
N ASN A 486 22.73 2.46 -2.97
CA ASN A 486 22.20 1.70 -4.12
C ASN A 486 21.79 2.57 -5.31
N TRP A 487 21.55 3.88 -5.08
CA TRP A 487 21.28 4.83 -6.16
C TRP A 487 22.34 4.78 -7.26
N LYS A 488 23.62 4.46 -6.95
CA LYS A 488 24.72 4.31 -7.91
C LYS A 488 24.43 3.22 -8.94
N GLN A 489 23.86 2.09 -8.51
CA GLN A 489 23.50 0.98 -9.38
C GLN A 489 22.33 1.33 -10.32
N HIS A 490 21.42 2.19 -9.86
CA HIS A 490 20.26 2.64 -10.66
C HIS A 490 20.67 3.70 -11.68
N LYS A 491 21.64 4.57 -11.37
CA LYS A 491 22.19 5.54 -12.31
C LYS A 491 22.73 4.85 -13.58
N ASP A 492 23.56 3.84 -13.42
CA ASP A 492 24.26 3.19 -14.53
C ASP A 492 23.34 2.31 -15.39
N LYS A 493 22.31 1.71 -14.79
CA LYS A 493 21.36 0.82 -15.48
C LYS A 493 20.40 1.57 -16.40
N LEU A 494 20.13 2.84 -16.13
CA LEU A 494 19.07 3.62 -16.81
C LEU A 494 19.61 4.58 -17.87
N TYR A 495 20.88 4.96 -17.79
CA TYR A 495 21.50 5.94 -18.68
C TYR A 495 21.89 5.43 -20.07
N GLY A 496 22.02 4.14 -20.29
CA GLY A 496 22.59 3.57 -21.52
C GLY A 496 21.62 2.79 -22.39
N LYS A 497 20.35 2.65 -22.03
CA LYS A 497 19.44 1.77 -22.77
C LYS A 497 18.58 2.53 -23.76
N SER A 498 18.60 2.06 -25.01
CA SER A 498 17.86 2.60 -26.13
C SER A 498 16.35 2.70 -25.84
N THR A 499 15.71 3.65 -26.51
CA THR A 499 14.24 3.81 -26.54
C THR A 499 13.50 2.51 -26.85
N GLU A 500 14.11 1.54 -27.49
CA GLU A 500 13.54 0.21 -27.78
C GLU A 500 13.32 -0.64 -26.54
N PHE A 501 14.30 -0.69 -25.61
CA PHE A 501 14.16 -1.42 -24.34
C PHE A 501 12.97 -0.90 -23.52
N LEU A 502 12.72 0.40 -23.59
CA LEU A 502 11.60 1.03 -22.88
C LEU A 502 10.25 0.75 -23.55
N LYS A 503 10.22 0.45 -24.85
CA LYS A 503 9.00 0.09 -25.59
C LYS A 503 8.56 -1.36 -25.30
N GLU A 504 9.47 -2.26 -25.06
CA GLU A 504 9.19 -3.68 -24.80
C GLU A 504 8.78 -3.95 -23.36
N ASN A 505 9.18 -3.10 -22.41
CA ASN A 505 8.81 -3.27 -21.01
C ASN A 505 7.46 -2.61 -20.70
N ILE A 506 6.47 -3.43 -20.45
CA ILE A 506 5.04 -3.13 -20.25
C ILE A 506 4.78 -2.07 -19.16
N ASN A 507 5.77 -1.79 -18.29
CA ASN A 507 5.63 -0.90 -17.13
C ASN A 507 6.33 0.46 -17.29
N THR A 508 6.62 0.90 -18.51
CA THR A 508 7.20 2.24 -18.75
C THR A 508 6.35 3.37 -18.19
N ASN A 509 5.03 3.17 -18.09
CA ASN A 509 4.11 4.14 -17.48
C ASN A 509 4.31 4.31 -15.95
N MET A 510 5.04 3.40 -15.30
CA MET A 510 5.32 3.42 -13.86
C MET A 510 6.71 4.01 -13.55
N THR A 511 7.56 4.22 -14.55
CA THR A 511 8.85 4.88 -14.38
C THR A 511 8.66 6.40 -14.38
N VAL A 512 9.52 7.09 -13.64
CA VAL A 512 9.46 8.55 -13.50
C VAL A 512 10.86 9.11 -13.76
N GLY A 513 10.95 10.03 -14.71
CA GLY A 513 12.16 10.83 -14.92
C GLY A 513 12.34 11.84 -13.78
N VAL A 514 13.52 11.97 -13.25
CA VAL A 514 13.83 12.89 -12.15
C VAL A 514 15.19 13.53 -12.34
N ARG A 515 15.34 14.76 -11.85
CA ARG A 515 16.60 15.48 -11.80
C ARG A 515 17.03 15.67 -10.34
N PRO A 516 17.77 14.72 -9.75
CA PRO A 516 18.15 14.78 -8.34
C PRO A 516 19.31 15.75 -8.12
N LEU A 517 19.37 16.33 -6.91
CA LEU A 517 20.51 17.12 -6.49
C LEU A 517 21.77 16.27 -6.37
N ASN A 518 22.87 16.87 -6.78
CA ASN A 518 24.20 16.29 -6.63
C ASN A 518 24.72 16.55 -5.20
N HIS A 519 24.77 15.51 -4.38
CA HIS A 519 25.18 15.61 -2.97
C HIS A 519 26.66 15.95 -2.81
N GLU A 520 27.49 15.68 -3.80
CA GLU A 520 28.93 15.98 -3.77
C GLU A 520 29.22 17.45 -4.09
N LYS A 521 28.47 18.01 -5.06
CA LYS A 521 28.64 19.41 -5.50
C LYS A 521 27.74 20.39 -4.78
N CYS A 522 26.62 19.92 -4.25
CA CYS A 522 25.63 20.74 -3.55
C CYS A 522 25.39 20.18 -2.13
N PRO A 523 26.41 20.26 -1.24
CA PRO A 523 26.39 19.45 -0.03
C PRO A 523 25.52 20.01 1.10
N ALA A 524 25.20 21.31 1.13
CA ALA A 524 24.60 21.91 2.32
C ALA A 524 23.56 23.00 2.06
N PHE A 525 22.55 23.01 2.93
CA PHE A 525 21.47 23.98 2.99
C PHE A 525 21.32 24.49 4.42
N GLN A 526 20.64 25.63 4.60
CA GLN A 526 20.31 26.21 5.89
C GLN A 526 18.82 26.49 6.00
N PHE A 527 18.27 26.32 7.22
CA PHE A 527 16.88 26.62 7.53
C PHE A 527 16.71 26.97 9.01
N LYS A 528 15.54 27.52 9.36
CA LYS A 528 15.18 27.83 10.76
C LYS A 528 13.95 27.04 11.21
N VAL A 529 13.94 26.68 12.48
CA VAL A 529 12.76 26.13 13.18
C VAL A 529 12.35 27.13 14.24
N TYR A 530 11.26 27.85 14.01
CA TYR A 530 10.66 28.71 15.03
C TYR A 530 9.82 27.85 15.99
N TYR A 531 9.94 28.15 17.28
CA TYR A 531 9.16 27.49 18.31
C TYR A 531 8.50 28.49 19.25
N GLU A 532 7.27 28.17 19.71
CA GLU A 532 6.48 29.08 20.56
C GLU A 532 5.87 28.28 21.73
N HIS A 533 6.11 28.80 22.95
CA HIS A 533 5.56 28.29 24.19
C HIS A 533 5.84 26.79 24.41
N LEU A 534 7.07 26.34 24.14
CA LEU A 534 7.50 24.98 24.45
C LEU A 534 7.98 24.89 25.89
N THR A 535 7.70 23.75 26.53
CA THR A 535 8.39 23.40 27.77
C THR A 535 9.83 22.99 27.48
N TRP A 536 10.64 22.89 28.52
CA TRP A 536 12.01 22.42 28.39
C TRP A 536 12.09 21.01 27.78
N ASP A 537 11.23 20.10 28.26
CA ASP A 537 11.15 18.73 27.74
C ASP A 537 10.80 18.70 26.25
N GLU A 538 9.75 19.46 25.84
CA GLU A 538 9.34 19.55 24.44
C GLU A 538 10.43 20.16 23.54
N LEU A 539 11.19 21.12 24.03
CA LEU A 539 12.31 21.71 23.28
C LEU A 539 13.46 20.70 23.13
N ASN A 540 13.76 19.92 24.17
CA ASN A 540 14.77 18.86 24.11
C ASN A 540 14.35 17.71 23.19
N GLN A 541 13.08 17.31 23.22
CA GLN A 541 12.53 16.30 22.30
C GLN A 541 12.56 16.80 20.86
N LEU A 542 12.27 18.07 20.60
CA LEU A 542 12.38 18.69 19.27
C LEU A 542 13.84 18.69 18.78
N LYS A 543 14.79 19.12 19.62
CA LYS A 543 16.23 19.09 19.31
C LYS A 543 16.70 17.68 18.98
N TRP A 544 16.32 16.71 19.80
CA TRP A 544 16.65 15.30 19.56
C TRP A 544 16.08 14.81 18.22
N SER A 545 14.87 15.20 17.88
CA SER A 545 14.25 14.80 16.59
C SER A 545 14.88 15.45 15.38
N LEU A 546 15.63 16.55 15.56
CA LEU A 546 16.40 17.20 14.51
C LEU A 546 17.72 16.48 14.24
N ASP A 547 18.51 16.17 15.26
CA ASP A 547 19.86 15.61 15.07
C ASP A 547 20.14 14.30 15.81
N PHE A 548 19.12 13.67 16.40
CA PHE A 548 19.19 12.43 17.22
C PHE A 548 20.12 12.51 18.43
N ASN A 549 20.68 13.69 18.70
CA ASN A 549 21.83 13.84 19.57
C ASN A 549 22.96 12.86 19.25
N ASP A 550 23.10 12.50 17.94
CA ASP A 550 24.03 11.50 17.44
C ASP A 550 24.39 11.80 15.97
N SER A 551 25.64 12.15 15.73
CA SER A 551 26.14 12.47 14.38
C SER A 551 26.20 11.27 13.44
N ALA A 552 26.13 10.04 13.97
CA ALA A 552 26.08 8.82 13.16
C ALA A 552 24.67 8.58 12.54
N CYS A 553 23.62 9.25 13.04
CA CYS A 553 22.27 9.12 12.52
C CYS A 553 21.96 10.12 11.41
N SER A 554 21.06 9.75 10.52
CA SER A 554 20.65 10.54 9.37
C SER A 554 19.15 10.40 9.10
N HIS A 555 18.57 11.38 8.43
CA HIS A 555 17.17 11.37 8.02
C HIS A 555 17.01 10.89 6.57
N LYS A 556 15.76 10.56 6.19
CA LYS A 556 15.36 10.26 4.81
C LYS A 556 14.30 11.25 4.34
N ILE A 557 14.61 12.03 3.30
CA ILE A 557 13.72 13.06 2.73
C ILE A 557 13.42 12.78 1.25
N GLY A 558 12.34 13.30 0.74
CA GLY A 558 11.98 13.25 -0.67
C GLY A 558 11.57 11.87 -1.15
N ARG A 559 11.70 11.63 -2.46
CA ARG A 559 11.33 10.38 -3.13
C ARG A 559 12.55 9.50 -3.43
N GLY A 560 12.31 8.26 -3.88
CA GLY A 560 13.38 7.31 -4.19
C GLY A 560 14.08 6.71 -2.95
N LYS A 561 13.52 6.87 -1.75
CA LYS A 561 14.09 6.34 -0.49
C LYS A 561 14.47 4.85 -0.55
N PRO A 562 13.64 3.95 -1.15
CA PRO A 562 13.98 2.53 -1.27
C PRO A 562 15.20 2.25 -2.18
N LEU A 563 15.52 3.19 -3.05
CA LEU A 563 16.60 3.08 -4.04
C LEU A 563 17.91 3.74 -3.56
N GLY A 564 17.96 4.18 -2.31
CA GLY A 564 19.16 4.79 -1.72
C GLY A 564 19.20 6.32 -1.80
N PHE A 565 18.21 6.97 -2.40
CA PHE A 565 18.10 8.44 -2.42
C PHE A 565 17.65 9.00 -1.07
N GLY A 566 17.86 10.30 -0.88
CA GLY A 566 17.22 11.08 0.16
C GLY A 566 17.86 10.99 1.55
N SER A 567 19.09 10.50 1.69
CA SER A 567 19.80 10.51 2.98
C SER A 567 20.38 11.90 3.25
N ILE A 568 19.98 12.48 4.36
CA ILE A 568 20.45 13.79 4.81
C ILE A 568 20.82 13.75 6.29
N GLN A 569 21.78 14.56 6.70
CA GLN A 569 22.09 14.82 8.09
C GLN A 569 21.61 16.22 8.44
N LEU A 570 20.80 16.34 9.47
CA LEU A 570 20.45 17.63 10.06
C LEU A 570 21.41 17.94 11.20
N LYS A 571 21.80 19.19 11.31
CA LYS A 571 22.68 19.67 12.38
C LYS A 571 22.10 20.96 12.98
N ILE A 572 22.06 21.03 14.30
CA ILE A 572 21.71 22.23 15.03
C ILE A 572 22.97 23.09 15.13
N GLU A 573 22.93 24.30 14.58
CA GLU A 573 24.03 25.24 14.61
C GLU A 573 23.95 26.15 15.85
N GLN A 574 22.75 26.64 16.17
CA GLN A 574 22.49 27.40 17.40
C GLN A 574 21.02 27.37 17.80
N VAL A 575 20.75 27.58 19.08
CA VAL A 575 19.40 27.71 19.62
C VAL A 575 19.28 29.11 20.24
N MET A 576 18.28 29.88 19.79
CA MET A 576 18.01 31.26 20.24
C MET A 576 16.71 31.32 21.02
N GLN A 577 16.73 31.87 22.21
CA GLN A 577 15.55 32.15 23.04
C GLN A 577 15.15 33.60 22.95
N ARG A 578 13.86 33.85 22.81
CA ARG A 578 13.28 35.21 22.93
C ARG A 578 13.07 35.52 24.42
N THR A 579 13.70 36.54 24.88
CA THR A 579 13.68 36.99 26.26
C THR A 579 13.25 38.46 26.33
N ILE A 580 12.65 38.88 27.42
CA ILE A 580 12.30 40.27 27.68
C ILE A 580 13.25 40.86 28.74
N ASP A 581 13.73 42.03 28.50
CA ASP A 581 14.38 42.85 29.52
C ASP A 581 13.30 43.44 30.44
N LEU A 582 13.29 43.03 31.70
CA LEU A 582 12.27 43.47 32.65
C LEU A 582 12.41 44.96 33.07
N GLN A 583 13.55 45.57 32.80
CA GLN A 583 13.78 47.00 33.12
C GLN A 583 13.30 47.91 31.99
N THR A 584 13.59 47.53 30.76
CA THR A 584 13.25 48.30 29.55
C THR A 584 11.94 47.91 28.90
N GLY A 585 11.47 46.69 29.15
CA GLY A 585 10.32 46.05 28.47
C GLY A 585 10.63 45.63 27.02
N GLU A 586 11.88 45.71 26.60
CA GLU A 586 12.29 45.34 25.23
C GLU A 586 12.54 43.84 25.09
N TRP A 587 12.15 43.33 23.92
CA TRP A 587 12.40 41.96 23.55
C TRP A 587 13.75 41.80 22.84
N PHE A 588 14.55 40.81 23.25
CA PHE A 588 15.81 40.47 22.60
C PHE A 588 15.99 38.95 22.47
N MET A 589 16.91 38.56 21.60
CA MET A 589 17.27 37.16 21.40
C MET A 589 18.53 36.83 22.17
N LYS A 590 18.47 35.77 22.99
CA LYS A 590 19.59 35.25 23.76
C LYS A 590 19.92 33.83 23.25
N GLN A 591 21.20 33.57 23.02
CA GLN A 591 21.65 32.23 22.69
C GLN A 591 21.59 31.31 23.92
N PHE A 592 21.04 30.12 23.77
CA PHE A 592 21.17 29.08 24.77
C PHE A 592 22.63 28.59 24.82
N PRO A 593 23.20 28.34 26.01
CA PRO A 593 24.50 27.67 26.09
C PRO A 593 24.44 26.25 25.47
N ASP A 594 25.49 25.84 24.77
CA ASP A 594 25.58 24.50 24.16
C ASP A 594 25.48 23.34 25.16
N THR A 595 25.75 23.63 26.44
CA THR A 595 25.68 22.67 27.56
C THR A 595 24.26 22.29 27.97
N CYS A 596 23.22 22.89 27.40
CA CYS A 596 21.82 22.65 27.75
C CYS A 596 21.19 21.50 26.96
N ARG A 597 21.91 20.41 26.66
CA ARG A 597 21.33 19.19 26.14
C ARG A 597 21.21 18.17 27.27
N GLU A 598 19.98 17.87 27.68
CA GLU A 598 19.73 16.77 28.60
C GLU A 598 19.73 15.45 27.85
N GLU A 599 20.35 14.42 28.45
CA GLU A 599 20.19 13.06 28.00
C GLU A 599 18.74 12.62 28.26
N LEU A 600 18.00 12.38 27.20
CA LEU A 600 16.65 11.84 27.30
C LEU A 600 16.73 10.33 27.60
N PRO A 601 15.87 9.80 28.48
CA PRO A 601 15.81 8.36 28.71
C PRO A 601 15.48 7.64 27.40
N GLU A 602 16.35 6.69 27.04
CA GLU A 602 16.28 6.02 25.75
C GLU A 602 15.27 4.86 25.79
N SER A 603 14.15 5.01 25.09
CA SER A 603 13.17 3.94 24.89
C SER A 603 13.67 2.89 23.90
N ASP A 604 13.06 1.71 23.86
CA ASP A 604 13.38 0.69 22.85
C ASP A 604 13.05 1.17 21.44
N ALA A 605 12.01 1.98 21.27
CA ALA A 605 11.70 2.62 20.00
C ALA A 605 12.81 3.59 19.54
N MET A 606 13.41 4.35 20.46
CA MET A 606 14.55 5.23 20.15
C MET A 606 15.80 4.42 19.77
N LYS A 607 16.07 3.29 20.43
CA LYS A 607 17.18 2.39 20.07
C LYS A 607 17.01 1.84 18.65
N ASP A 608 15.85 1.28 18.34
CA ASP A 608 15.54 0.77 17.01
C ASP A 608 15.56 1.88 15.96
N LEU A 609 15.09 3.08 16.30
CA LEU A 609 15.13 4.24 15.41
C LEU A 609 16.58 4.64 15.10
N LYS A 610 17.48 4.72 16.09
CA LYS A 610 18.90 4.98 15.86
C LYS A 610 19.57 3.90 15.00
N LEU A 611 19.20 2.63 15.17
CA LEU A 611 19.73 1.55 14.34
C LEU A 611 19.34 1.75 12.86
N ILE A 612 18.05 1.97 12.55
CA ILE A 612 17.59 2.09 11.16
C ILE A 612 18.00 3.42 10.50
N THR A 613 18.19 4.46 11.30
CA THR A 613 18.65 5.78 10.81
C THR A 613 20.17 5.95 10.82
N GLY A 614 20.90 4.96 11.33
CA GLY A 614 22.37 4.95 11.35
C GLY A 614 22.94 5.02 9.94
N TRP A 615 23.81 6.00 9.68
CA TRP A 615 24.48 6.15 8.39
C TRP A 615 25.73 5.26 8.29
N GLU A 616 26.51 5.15 9.35
CA GLU A 616 27.78 4.41 9.36
C GLU A 616 27.56 2.92 9.64
N ASN A 617 26.63 2.59 10.51
CA ASN A 617 26.27 1.23 10.87
C ASN A 617 25.15 0.71 9.97
N LYS A 618 25.48 0.35 8.73
CA LYS A 618 24.51 -0.21 7.79
C LYS A 618 24.51 -1.74 7.88
N PRO A 619 23.36 -2.38 7.56
CA PRO A 619 23.33 -3.82 7.41
C PRO A 619 24.31 -4.29 6.33
N THR A 620 24.93 -5.45 6.56
CA THR A 620 25.96 -6.00 5.66
C THR A 620 25.40 -6.62 4.39
N ALA A 621 24.14 -7.08 4.42
CA ALA A 621 23.52 -7.69 3.26
C ALA A 621 22.96 -6.63 2.28
N THR A 622 22.76 -7.03 1.03
CA THR A 622 22.21 -6.16 -0.03
C THR A 622 20.82 -5.67 0.33
N ILE A 623 20.62 -4.35 0.35
CA ILE A 623 19.31 -3.74 0.54
C ILE A 623 18.59 -3.73 -0.81
N SER A 624 17.48 -4.47 -0.92
CA SER A 624 16.68 -4.55 -2.15
C SER A 624 15.26 -4.98 -1.86
N TYR A 625 14.34 -4.66 -2.77
CA TYR A 625 13.02 -5.29 -2.74
C TYR A 625 13.12 -6.83 -2.80
N PRO A 626 12.10 -7.56 -2.33
CA PRO A 626 12.08 -9.02 -2.41
C PRO A 626 12.41 -9.52 -3.81
N GLN A 627 13.32 -10.47 -3.91
CA GLN A 627 13.88 -10.98 -5.18
C GLN A 627 13.56 -12.45 -5.37
N ILE A 628 13.32 -12.83 -6.64
CA ILE A 628 13.24 -14.22 -7.07
C ILE A 628 14.52 -14.59 -7.86
N ARG A 629 14.83 -15.88 -7.90
CA ARG A 629 15.86 -16.46 -8.75
C ARG A 629 15.20 -17.44 -9.71
N LEU A 630 15.37 -17.22 -11.02
CA LEU A 630 14.89 -18.15 -12.05
C LEU A 630 15.86 -19.31 -12.18
N GLU A 631 15.38 -20.55 -12.15
CA GLU A 631 16.24 -21.75 -12.21
C GLU A 631 16.79 -22.01 -13.62
N LYS A 632 16.07 -21.60 -14.65
CA LYS A 632 16.51 -21.75 -16.04
C LYS A 632 16.06 -20.55 -16.84
N THR A 633 16.97 -19.75 -17.34
CA THR A 633 16.70 -18.79 -18.40
C THR A 633 17.76 -18.93 -19.47
N THR A 634 17.29 -19.10 -20.70
CA THR A 634 18.08 -18.90 -21.92
C THR A 634 18.28 -17.40 -22.20
N GLU A 635 17.73 -16.54 -21.36
CA GLU A 635 17.73 -15.10 -21.48
C GLU A 635 19.05 -14.49 -21.02
N PRO A 636 19.55 -13.45 -21.67
CA PRO A 636 20.78 -12.75 -21.28
C PRO A 636 20.70 -12.23 -19.84
N ARG A 637 21.84 -12.22 -19.12
CA ARG A 637 21.91 -11.77 -17.71
C ARG A 637 21.26 -10.41 -17.43
N GLU A 638 21.25 -9.52 -18.42
CA GLU A 638 20.65 -8.19 -18.30
C GLU A 638 19.12 -8.22 -18.21
N GLN A 639 18.48 -9.12 -18.97
CA GLN A 639 17.03 -9.34 -18.89
C GLN A 639 16.64 -10.07 -17.61
N GLN A 640 17.50 -10.96 -17.09
CA GLN A 640 17.28 -11.63 -15.80
C GLN A 640 17.20 -10.66 -14.63
N ASN A 641 18.03 -9.61 -14.60
CA ASN A 641 18.00 -8.60 -13.54
C ASN A 641 16.73 -7.75 -13.57
N ASN A 642 16.24 -7.40 -14.76
CA ASN A 642 15.00 -6.62 -14.89
C ASN A 642 13.76 -7.42 -14.49
N VAL A 643 13.72 -8.69 -14.85
CA VAL A 643 12.63 -9.61 -14.44
C VAL A 643 12.60 -9.79 -12.92
N ASN A 644 13.75 -9.77 -12.25
CA ASN A 644 13.83 -9.86 -10.79
C ASN A 644 13.30 -8.61 -10.06
N GLU A 645 13.52 -7.42 -10.61
CA GLU A 645 13.02 -6.16 -10.02
C GLU A 645 11.50 -6.00 -10.23
N GLU A 646 11.00 -6.33 -11.42
CA GLU A 646 9.57 -6.26 -11.75
C GLU A 646 8.75 -7.41 -11.13
N ALA A 647 9.38 -8.50 -10.80
CA ALA A 647 8.75 -9.72 -10.31
C ALA A 647 8.76 -9.85 -8.78
N SER A 648 9.02 -8.79 -8.01
CA SER A 648 9.00 -8.85 -6.54
C SER A 648 7.65 -9.35 -5.99
N HIS A 649 6.53 -9.14 -6.69
CA HIS A 649 5.23 -9.70 -6.34
C HIS A 649 5.21 -11.24 -6.38
N ARG A 650 6.04 -11.87 -7.22
CA ARG A 650 6.17 -13.34 -7.30
C ARG A 650 6.84 -13.88 -6.04
N TRP A 651 7.76 -13.13 -5.44
CA TRP A 651 8.36 -13.52 -4.16
C TRP A 651 7.30 -13.76 -3.09
N PHE A 652 6.33 -12.84 -2.94
CA PHE A 652 5.24 -12.98 -1.97
C PHE A 652 4.35 -14.19 -2.28
N THR A 653 4.10 -14.47 -3.57
CA THR A 653 3.31 -15.63 -4.00
C THR A 653 4.03 -16.93 -3.66
N GLU A 654 5.32 -17.00 -3.90
CA GLU A 654 6.13 -18.19 -3.59
C GLU A 654 6.34 -18.32 -2.07
N ASN A 655 6.59 -17.21 -1.37
CA ASN A 655 6.70 -17.19 0.09
C ASN A 655 5.45 -17.77 0.77
N ALA A 656 4.26 -17.51 0.22
CA ALA A 656 3.01 -18.05 0.73
C ALA A 656 2.84 -19.57 0.52
N LYS A 657 3.59 -20.19 -0.37
CA LYS A 657 3.57 -21.64 -0.64
C LYS A 657 4.44 -22.45 0.33
N HIS A 658 5.39 -21.79 0.96
CA HIS A 658 6.37 -22.36 1.89
C HIS A 658 6.12 -21.85 3.32
N ASP A 659 7.05 -22.12 4.25
CA ASP A 659 7.05 -21.47 5.56
C ASP A 659 7.10 -19.96 5.38
N LYS A 660 5.96 -19.31 5.55
CA LYS A 660 5.78 -17.90 5.26
C LYS A 660 6.80 -17.05 6.04
N LYS A 661 7.88 -16.65 5.36
CA LYS A 661 8.87 -15.76 5.94
C LYS A 661 8.25 -14.39 6.21
N VAL A 662 8.53 -13.86 7.38
CA VAL A 662 8.11 -12.53 7.79
C VAL A 662 9.28 -11.56 7.70
N LEU A 663 8.99 -10.28 7.60
CA LEU A 663 10.02 -9.25 7.71
C LEU A 663 10.72 -9.40 9.08
N PRO A 664 12.04 -9.55 9.15
CA PRO A 664 12.76 -9.56 10.42
C PRO A 664 12.57 -8.26 11.21
N THR A 665 12.90 -8.24 12.48
CA THR A 665 13.00 -6.99 13.24
C THR A 665 14.25 -6.20 12.83
N ILE A 666 14.32 -4.92 13.18
CA ILE A 666 15.49 -4.06 12.92
C ILE A 666 16.75 -4.69 13.57
N GLN A 667 16.62 -5.16 14.78
CA GLN A 667 17.73 -5.79 15.52
C GLN A 667 18.20 -7.09 14.87
N GLU A 668 17.27 -7.94 14.39
CA GLU A 668 17.59 -9.16 13.64
C GLU A 668 18.31 -8.87 12.33
N GLU A 669 17.90 -7.81 11.58
CA GLU A 669 18.56 -7.39 10.33
C GLU A 669 19.98 -6.84 10.57
N MET A 670 20.25 -6.26 11.74
CA MET A 670 21.58 -5.78 12.12
C MET A 670 22.48 -6.90 12.66
N SER A 671 21.90 -7.98 13.18
CA SER A 671 22.66 -9.11 13.75
C SER A 671 23.21 -10.02 12.67
N ALA A 672 24.52 -10.07 12.50
CA ALA A 672 25.19 -10.90 11.47
C ALA A 672 25.05 -12.42 11.74
N ASN A 673 24.68 -12.85 12.95
CA ASN A 673 24.80 -14.24 13.41
C ASN A 673 23.49 -15.04 13.44
N GLU A 674 22.31 -14.40 13.40
CA GLU A 674 21.03 -15.12 13.46
C GLU A 674 20.54 -15.53 12.06
N ALA A 675 21.15 -16.58 11.52
CA ALA A 675 20.90 -17.07 10.16
C ALA A 675 19.49 -17.61 9.89
N SER A 676 18.64 -17.80 10.91
CA SER A 676 17.33 -18.43 10.74
C SER A 676 16.25 -17.51 10.19
N ASN A 677 16.34 -16.20 10.45
CA ASN A 677 15.26 -15.24 10.17
C ASN A 677 15.47 -14.37 8.91
N TRP A 678 16.60 -14.52 8.22
CA TRP A 678 16.90 -13.70 7.04
C TRP A 678 15.92 -13.93 5.88
N LEU A 679 15.56 -12.82 5.21
CA LEU A 679 14.90 -12.89 3.91
C LEU A 679 15.89 -13.40 2.86
N LYS A 680 15.43 -14.31 2.01
CA LYS A 680 16.25 -14.91 0.96
C LYS A 680 15.55 -14.85 -0.39
N LYS A 681 16.36 -14.85 -1.46
CA LYS A 681 15.84 -15.01 -2.82
C LYS A 681 15.15 -16.36 -2.95
N ILE A 682 13.96 -16.38 -3.51
CA ILE A 682 13.18 -17.61 -3.72
C ILE A 682 13.42 -18.11 -5.14
N LYS A 683 13.77 -19.40 -5.28
CA LYS A 683 13.90 -20.05 -6.58
C LYS A 683 12.52 -20.30 -7.17
N VAL A 684 12.35 -19.89 -8.42
CA VAL A 684 11.12 -20.06 -9.18
C VAL A 684 11.45 -20.78 -10.49
N LYS A 685 10.63 -21.79 -10.82
CA LYS A 685 10.73 -22.53 -12.07
C LYS A 685 10.16 -21.74 -13.24
#